data_c57e4d06709f8f3d5c32e380794b8b33
#
_entry.id   c57e4d06709f8f3d5c32e380794b8b33
#
_cell.length_a   1.000
_cell.length_b   1.000
_cell.length_c   1.000
_cell.angle_alpha   90.00
_cell.angle_beta   90.00
_cell.angle_gamma   90.00
#
_symmetry.space_group_name_H-M   'P 1'
#
loop_
_entity.id
_entity.type
_entity.pdbx_description
1 polymer ?
#
loop_
_entity_poly.entity_id
_entity_poly.type
_entity_poly.pdbx_seq_one_letter_code
_entity_poly.pdbx_strand_id
1 'polypeptide(L)'
;MFKKTSAFLLALMLVLTLMPFAPNVMAAEKPITVMLLGNKLSFDTDPVIINDRTMVPMRAVFEGLGMTVSWDDITRRVTATGGGKEIVLTVGSENALVNGEGVDLDSPPIIIEGRTLVPLRFIGEASGLRVFWSTSPERRVTIMPPLSDELKTALQRFDSALYSKDMIDWIVGLYDPETTGFYFKKNAKDTEGFLPDRESTAKCIGTVAKLLNATSADVINEYTPEMKEKLLRFAQMYQSDEDGYWYEAPWGKYINDSKRLYQSSAAKQLISFAGGKPLYKTAEERIGESAKKTADKAELQKNRFASEEDFKNWFENYLDWDKSLYVAGSLLLSSMSEILKAGYFDLAKELIENKIDPETGLLGFEVDGEFPEHTVNLDAMSGTYKIAGYYNESYYPSKEGRDFTMPYYDKLMDSTMRIILDETLAEKRRHVCDISNAWSLMKTATYTQKTISSETWNSFVSNLPAMINTTVEYALKHKTADGGYTYYAGIGAGGNQGMIHAYSLSDGEMSGASMILALRDNVYNTVCLNKPILFDDITVTDFVDMLKEVKPTPKIMPASNMNYTFDDMETGPLPQNNGFRSTGNITIEEDPDYIGERALKIESDGNGRPVLIIDAGTRSGKGFTCEFDIKFYSAKPETSFLVFEFGSYDYATVLGFRKNNGGYIMSRTADKGKNVKTLPDWTDYKKVKVEYNPSGGAEAVKLYLDGVLLDTCCDYKGSYPDKPVMKDIPAISVRANHDSPFTAYIDNFKFAENK
;
A
#
# COMPACT_ATOMS: atom_id res chain seq x y z
N MET A 1 -67.03 2.49 -22.78
CA MET A 1 -65.69 2.22 -22.23
C MET A 1 -64.54 2.69 -23.14
N PHE A 2 -64.77 2.97 -24.40
CA PHE A 2 -63.74 3.35 -25.40
C PHE A 2 -63.39 4.86 -25.47
N LYS A 3 -64.12 5.74 -24.82
CA LYS A 3 -63.84 7.21 -24.84
C LYS A 3 -62.89 7.72 -23.74
N LYS A 4 -62.62 6.91 -22.72
CA LYS A 4 -61.68 7.31 -21.62
C LYS A 4 -60.23 6.89 -21.90
N THR A 5 -60.00 5.89 -22.73
CA THR A 5 -58.64 5.43 -23.10
C THR A 5 -57.96 6.33 -24.14
N SER A 6 -58.74 6.96 -25.05
CA SER A 6 -58.19 7.89 -26.04
C SER A 6 -57.73 9.22 -25.44
N ALA A 7 -58.42 9.71 -24.38
CA ALA A 7 -57.99 10.94 -23.70
C ALA A 7 -56.72 10.74 -22.86
N PHE A 8 -56.50 9.55 -22.28
CA PHE A 8 -55.30 9.23 -21.53
C PHE A 8 -54.06 9.06 -22.42
N LEU A 9 -54.24 8.44 -23.61
CA LEU A 9 -53.18 8.32 -24.61
C LEU A 9 -52.79 9.68 -25.22
N LEU A 10 -53.78 10.58 -25.46
CA LEU A 10 -53.52 11.93 -25.95
C LEU A 10 -52.80 12.80 -24.89
N ALA A 11 -53.19 12.68 -23.62
CA ALA A 11 -52.53 13.35 -22.51
C ALA A 11 -51.08 12.84 -22.28
N LEU A 12 -50.86 11.53 -22.45
CA LEU A 12 -49.52 10.92 -22.35
C LEU A 12 -48.62 11.34 -23.52
N MET A 13 -49.15 11.46 -24.72
CA MET A 13 -48.42 12.02 -25.87
C MET A 13 -48.11 13.52 -25.71
N LEU A 14 -49.01 14.29 -25.13
CA LEU A 14 -48.76 15.72 -24.88
C LEU A 14 -47.71 15.97 -23.79
N VAL A 15 -47.64 15.09 -22.77
CA VAL A 15 -46.60 15.16 -21.72
C VAL A 15 -45.23 14.75 -22.27
N LEU A 16 -45.17 13.80 -23.22
CA LEU A 16 -43.93 13.40 -23.88
C LEU A 16 -43.40 14.44 -24.89
N THR A 17 -44.27 15.35 -25.40
CA THR A 17 -43.83 16.42 -26.29
C THR A 17 -43.50 17.73 -25.58
N LEU A 18 -43.76 17.83 -24.25
CA LEU A 18 -43.43 18.98 -23.41
C LEU A 18 -42.23 18.75 -22.46
N MET A 19 -41.58 17.59 -22.52
CA MET A 19 -40.27 17.48 -21.93
C MET A 19 -39.31 18.30 -22.78
N PRO A 20 -38.66 19.34 -22.22
CA PRO A 20 -37.58 19.98 -22.94
C PRO A 20 -36.56 18.88 -23.26
N PHE A 21 -36.28 18.65 -24.52
CA PHE A 21 -35.07 18.01 -24.93
C PHE A 21 -33.95 18.89 -24.34
N ALA A 22 -33.46 18.55 -23.15
CA ALA A 22 -32.16 19.04 -22.73
C ALA A 22 -31.23 18.56 -23.86
N PRO A 23 -30.55 19.44 -24.57
CA PRO A 23 -29.49 18.99 -25.45
C PRO A 23 -28.58 18.14 -24.56
N ASN A 24 -28.31 16.88 -24.95
CA ASN A 24 -27.18 16.18 -24.43
C ASN A 24 -25.99 17.11 -24.66
N VAL A 25 -25.63 17.89 -23.64
CA VAL A 25 -24.33 18.54 -23.59
C VAL A 25 -23.39 17.35 -23.53
N MET A 26 -22.90 16.92 -24.69
CA MET A 26 -21.75 16.05 -24.77
C MET A 26 -20.73 16.71 -23.85
N ALA A 27 -20.38 16.04 -22.75
CA ALA A 27 -19.32 16.53 -21.88
C ALA A 27 -18.15 16.83 -22.79
N ALA A 28 -17.69 18.09 -22.79
CA ALA A 28 -16.58 18.50 -23.62
C ALA A 28 -15.44 17.51 -23.39
N GLU A 29 -14.93 16.90 -24.46
CA GLU A 29 -13.84 15.95 -24.33
C GLU A 29 -12.68 16.65 -23.59
N LYS A 30 -12.13 15.98 -22.59
CA LYS A 30 -11.00 16.54 -21.81
C LYS A 30 -9.84 16.85 -22.76
N PRO A 31 -9.20 18.03 -22.63
CA PRO A 31 -8.07 18.40 -23.49
C PRO A 31 -6.94 17.37 -23.39
N ILE A 32 -6.18 17.22 -24.46
CA ILE A 32 -5.03 16.33 -24.55
C ILE A 32 -3.77 17.11 -24.17
N THR A 33 -3.10 16.68 -23.10
CA THR A 33 -1.78 17.20 -22.74
C THR A 33 -0.70 16.50 -23.53
N VAL A 34 0.27 17.24 -24.06
CA VAL A 34 1.46 16.68 -24.74
C VAL A 34 2.71 17.09 -23.98
N MET A 35 3.46 16.09 -23.52
CA MET A 35 4.77 16.25 -22.86
C MET A 35 5.87 15.85 -23.84
N LEU A 36 6.85 16.70 -24.02
CA LEU A 36 8.00 16.45 -24.86
C LEU A 36 9.28 16.56 -24.02
N LEU A 37 9.95 15.44 -23.81
CA LEU A 37 11.22 15.38 -23.08
C LEU A 37 11.16 16.12 -21.73
N GLY A 38 10.11 15.89 -20.95
CA GLY A 38 9.88 16.50 -19.65
C GLY A 38 9.17 17.88 -19.69
N ASN A 39 8.93 18.45 -20.87
CA ASN A 39 8.31 19.77 -21.02
C ASN A 39 6.88 19.65 -21.55
N LYS A 40 5.96 20.39 -20.94
CA LYS A 40 4.58 20.51 -21.45
C LYS A 40 4.56 21.44 -22.64
N LEU A 41 4.11 20.94 -23.78
CA LEU A 41 3.91 21.77 -24.96
C LEU A 41 2.62 22.58 -24.83
N SER A 42 2.70 23.83 -25.29
CA SER A 42 1.55 24.73 -25.46
C SER A 42 1.19 24.82 -26.94
N PHE A 43 -0.09 24.77 -27.24
CA PHE A 43 -0.59 24.83 -28.61
C PHE A 43 -1.54 26.02 -28.75
N ASP A 44 -1.54 26.61 -29.91
CA ASP A 44 -2.49 27.67 -30.34
C ASP A 44 -3.80 27.06 -30.89
N THR A 45 -3.78 25.79 -31.25
CA THR A 45 -4.94 24.96 -31.61
C THR A 45 -4.79 23.65 -30.89
N ASP A 46 -5.81 23.23 -30.15
CA ASP A 46 -5.73 22.04 -29.29
C ASP A 46 -5.51 20.74 -30.09
N PRO A 47 -4.74 19.78 -29.56
CA PRO A 47 -4.67 18.44 -30.10
C PRO A 47 -6.05 17.77 -30.16
N VAL A 48 -6.35 17.05 -31.24
CA VAL A 48 -7.62 16.38 -31.47
C VAL A 48 -7.43 14.91 -31.79
N ILE A 49 -8.46 14.09 -31.57
CA ILE A 49 -8.47 12.69 -32.03
C ILE A 49 -9.31 12.60 -33.29
N ILE A 50 -8.70 12.11 -34.37
CA ILE A 50 -9.36 11.85 -35.66
C ILE A 50 -9.01 10.44 -36.08
N ASN A 51 -10.01 9.61 -36.37
CA ASN A 51 -9.85 8.20 -36.76
C ASN A 51 -8.91 7.43 -35.78
N ASP A 52 -9.15 7.60 -34.48
CA ASP A 52 -8.36 7.00 -33.39
C ASP A 52 -6.87 7.41 -33.40
N ARG A 53 -6.52 8.52 -34.02
CA ARG A 53 -5.18 9.09 -34.03
C ARG A 53 -5.16 10.47 -33.36
N THR A 54 -4.18 10.68 -32.50
CA THR A 54 -3.93 11.99 -31.91
C THR A 54 -3.22 12.86 -32.94
N MET A 55 -3.92 13.87 -33.40
CA MET A 55 -3.42 14.87 -34.34
C MET A 55 -2.99 16.13 -33.58
N VAL A 56 -1.80 16.61 -33.80
CA VAL A 56 -1.23 17.79 -33.11
C VAL A 56 -0.75 18.85 -34.07
N PRO A 57 -0.83 20.14 -33.71
CA PRO A 57 -0.16 21.20 -34.45
C PRO A 57 1.35 20.94 -34.52
N MET A 58 1.85 20.58 -35.68
CA MET A 58 3.19 20.03 -35.87
C MET A 58 4.32 20.98 -35.52
N ARG A 59 4.11 22.30 -35.73
CA ARG A 59 5.14 23.32 -35.50
C ARG A 59 5.65 23.30 -34.08
N ALA A 60 4.73 23.28 -33.10
CA ALA A 60 5.08 23.26 -31.67
C ALA A 60 5.92 22.04 -31.31
N VAL A 61 5.64 20.88 -31.90
CA VAL A 61 6.38 19.63 -31.61
C VAL A 61 7.78 19.68 -32.27
N PHE A 62 7.88 20.04 -33.55
CA PHE A 62 9.17 20.09 -34.24
C PHE A 62 10.09 21.18 -33.69
N GLU A 63 9.56 22.40 -33.42
CA GLU A 63 10.34 23.48 -32.79
C GLU A 63 10.77 23.07 -31.36
N GLY A 64 9.90 22.39 -30.60
CA GLY A 64 10.24 21.82 -29.31
C GLY A 64 11.36 20.75 -29.38
N LEU A 65 11.54 20.12 -30.53
CA LEU A 65 12.64 19.19 -30.83
C LEU A 65 13.90 19.92 -31.36
N GLY A 66 13.88 21.25 -31.42
CA GLY A 66 14.99 22.04 -31.95
C GLY A 66 15.09 22.00 -33.48
N MET A 67 14.03 21.62 -34.19
CA MET A 67 13.97 21.59 -35.64
C MET A 67 13.44 22.92 -36.18
N THR A 68 13.94 23.34 -37.33
CA THR A 68 13.40 24.49 -38.09
C THR A 68 12.28 24.00 -39.00
N VAL A 69 11.14 24.69 -38.97
CA VAL A 69 9.95 24.35 -39.76
C VAL A 69 9.68 25.37 -40.84
N SER A 70 9.57 24.93 -42.08
CA SER A 70 9.18 25.74 -43.23
C SER A 70 7.88 25.23 -43.85
N TRP A 71 7.12 26.12 -44.46
CA TRP A 71 5.87 25.85 -45.18
C TRP A 71 5.96 26.37 -46.63
N ASP A 72 5.58 25.50 -47.56
CA ASP A 72 5.40 25.85 -48.96
C ASP A 72 3.92 25.85 -49.33
N ASP A 73 3.37 27.01 -49.60
CA ASP A 73 1.95 27.22 -49.83
C ASP A 73 1.48 26.63 -51.17
N ILE A 74 2.39 26.55 -52.18
CA ILE A 74 2.07 26.05 -53.53
C ILE A 74 1.92 24.53 -53.50
N THR A 75 2.88 23.86 -52.89
CA THR A 75 2.88 22.38 -52.80
C THR A 75 2.16 21.85 -51.57
N ARG A 76 1.74 22.75 -50.67
CA ARG A 76 1.13 22.42 -49.36
C ARG A 76 2.02 21.48 -48.55
N ARG A 77 3.33 21.74 -48.60
CA ARG A 77 4.36 20.95 -47.92
C ARG A 77 4.89 21.63 -46.68
N VAL A 78 5.10 20.81 -45.67
CA VAL A 78 5.86 21.18 -44.50
C VAL A 78 7.19 20.47 -44.58
N THR A 79 8.28 21.19 -44.33
CA THR A 79 9.62 20.62 -44.18
C THR A 79 10.15 20.98 -42.80
N ALA A 80 10.51 19.99 -41.99
CA ALA A 80 11.17 20.15 -40.69
C ALA A 80 12.60 19.61 -40.79
N THR A 81 13.58 20.48 -40.45
CA THR A 81 15.00 20.13 -40.51
C THR A 81 15.69 20.40 -39.17
N GLY A 82 16.48 19.44 -38.70
CA GLY A 82 17.23 19.57 -37.45
C GLY A 82 17.78 18.22 -36.99
N GLY A 83 18.81 18.23 -36.17
CA GLY A 83 19.39 17.00 -35.60
C GLY A 83 19.88 15.99 -36.65
N GLY A 84 20.27 16.44 -37.84
CA GLY A 84 20.69 15.58 -38.96
C GLY A 84 19.53 14.88 -39.67
N LYS A 85 18.29 15.33 -39.46
CA LYS A 85 17.07 14.79 -40.10
C LYS A 85 16.36 15.86 -40.92
N GLU A 86 15.74 15.40 -42.02
CA GLU A 86 14.77 16.14 -42.80
C GLU A 86 13.46 15.35 -42.86
N ILE A 87 12.37 15.94 -42.44
CA ILE A 87 11.02 15.36 -42.47
C ILE A 87 10.15 16.23 -43.36
N VAL A 88 9.57 15.63 -44.40
CA VAL A 88 8.69 16.32 -45.35
C VAL A 88 7.30 15.69 -45.29
N LEU A 89 6.29 16.54 -45.06
CA LEU A 89 4.87 16.16 -44.98
C LEU A 89 4.08 16.94 -46.01
N THR A 90 3.18 16.29 -46.71
CA THR A 90 2.26 16.96 -47.68
C THR A 90 0.83 16.84 -47.13
N VAL A 91 0.12 17.93 -47.03
CA VAL A 91 -1.27 17.94 -46.56
C VAL A 91 -2.15 17.09 -47.47
N GLY A 92 -2.89 16.17 -46.85
CA GLY A 92 -3.76 15.21 -47.53
C GLY A 92 -3.06 13.97 -48.12
N SER A 93 -1.73 13.85 -47.97
CA SER A 93 -0.98 12.64 -48.38
C SER A 93 -0.77 11.69 -47.24
N GLU A 94 -0.99 10.40 -47.46
CA GLU A 94 -0.66 9.31 -46.54
C GLU A 94 0.81 8.85 -46.61
N ASN A 95 1.64 9.59 -47.39
CA ASN A 95 3.06 9.31 -47.52
C ASN A 95 3.87 10.56 -47.12
N ALA A 96 4.82 10.37 -46.23
CA ALA A 96 5.81 11.34 -45.79
C ALA A 96 7.20 10.95 -46.30
N LEU A 97 8.14 11.88 -46.25
CA LEU A 97 9.57 11.59 -46.49
C LEU A 97 10.37 11.86 -45.23
N VAL A 98 11.20 10.89 -44.85
CA VAL A 98 12.21 11.04 -43.78
C VAL A 98 13.58 10.81 -44.39
N ASN A 99 14.41 11.87 -44.45
CA ASN A 99 15.70 11.88 -45.14
C ASN A 99 15.61 11.42 -46.61
N GLY A 100 14.50 11.75 -47.27
CA GLY A 100 14.23 11.37 -48.65
C GLY A 100 13.60 9.98 -48.85
N GLU A 101 13.51 9.18 -47.82
CA GLU A 101 12.86 7.86 -47.88
C GLU A 101 11.35 7.96 -47.54
N GLY A 102 10.51 7.25 -48.31
CA GLY A 102 9.06 7.25 -48.13
C GLY A 102 8.66 6.48 -46.87
N VAL A 103 7.77 7.08 -46.08
CA VAL A 103 7.19 6.48 -44.87
C VAL A 103 5.68 6.65 -44.92
N ASP A 104 4.91 5.57 -44.77
CA ASP A 104 3.47 5.60 -44.75
C ASP A 104 2.94 6.19 -43.42
N LEU A 105 1.95 7.04 -43.54
CA LEU A 105 1.23 7.64 -42.43
C LEU A 105 -0.08 6.87 -42.20
N ASP A 106 -0.39 6.60 -40.96
CA ASP A 106 -1.68 6.00 -40.56
C ASP A 106 -2.86 6.99 -40.60
N SER A 107 -2.59 8.27 -40.83
CA SER A 107 -3.56 9.32 -41.14
C SER A 107 -2.84 10.50 -41.83
N PRO A 108 -3.43 11.08 -42.87
CA PRO A 108 -2.77 12.20 -43.60
C PRO A 108 -2.73 13.46 -42.74
N PRO A 109 -1.73 14.35 -42.94
CA PRO A 109 -1.73 15.71 -42.40
C PRO A 109 -2.94 16.49 -42.86
N ILE A 110 -3.57 17.25 -41.97
CA ILE A 110 -4.76 18.05 -42.23
C ILE A 110 -4.57 19.49 -41.77
N ILE A 111 -5.38 20.42 -42.26
CA ILE A 111 -5.41 21.81 -41.79
C ILE A 111 -6.69 22.04 -40.98
N ILE A 112 -6.56 22.49 -39.74
CA ILE A 112 -7.64 22.93 -38.85
C ILE A 112 -7.25 24.32 -38.33
N GLU A 113 -8.17 25.30 -38.47
CA GLU A 113 -7.96 26.67 -37.98
C GLU A 113 -6.64 27.32 -38.47
N GLY A 114 -6.25 26.98 -39.71
CA GLY A 114 -5.01 27.49 -40.30
C GLY A 114 -3.73 26.84 -39.76
N ARG A 115 -3.82 25.75 -39.00
CA ARG A 115 -2.69 24.98 -38.50
C ARG A 115 -2.64 23.60 -39.15
N THR A 116 -1.44 23.17 -39.51
CA THR A 116 -1.22 21.81 -40.02
C THR A 116 -1.09 20.87 -38.84
N LEU A 117 -2.05 19.96 -38.70
CA LEU A 117 -2.05 18.89 -37.71
C LEU A 117 -1.54 17.60 -38.34
N VAL A 118 -0.74 16.87 -37.61
CA VAL A 118 -0.12 15.61 -38.06
C VAL A 118 -0.28 14.53 -37.00
N PRO A 119 -0.26 13.23 -37.39
CA PRO A 119 -0.27 12.14 -36.41
C PRO A 119 0.95 12.22 -35.48
N LEU A 120 0.71 12.39 -34.19
CA LEU A 120 1.77 12.58 -33.22
C LEU A 120 2.75 11.40 -33.14
N ARG A 121 2.23 10.16 -33.30
CA ARG A 121 3.07 8.96 -33.32
C ARG A 121 4.13 9.03 -34.41
N PHE A 122 3.73 9.43 -35.63
CA PHE A 122 4.68 9.57 -36.73
C PHE A 122 5.79 10.58 -36.40
N ILE A 123 5.47 11.74 -35.80
CA ILE A 123 6.50 12.73 -35.44
C ILE A 123 7.52 12.12 -34.48
N GLY A 124 7.05 11.41 -33.44
CA GLY A 124 7.92 10.74 -32.47
C GLY A 124 8.84 9.73 -33.15
N GLU A 125 8.28 8.80 -33.91
CA GLU A 125 9.02 7.73 -34.56
C GLU A 125 10.00 8.26 -35.62
N ALA A 126 9.57 9.19 -36.47
CA ALA A 126 10.43 9.84 -37.44
C ALA A 126 11.60 10.61 -36.80
N SER A 127 11.38 11.15 -35.60
CA SER A 127 12.42 11.83 -34.82
C SER A 127 13.30 10.83 -34.04
N GLY A 128 12.96 9.53 -34.04
CA GLY A 128 13.66 8.48 -33.28
C GLY A 128 13.29 8.45 -31.79
N LEU A 129 12.14 9.00 -31.45
CA LEU A 129 11.63 9.08 -30.09
C LEU A 129 10.49 8.08 -29.89
N ARG A 130 10.19 7.77 -28.63
CA ARG A 130 9.05 6.93 -28.24
C ARG A 130 7.84 7.79 -27.91
N VAL A 131 6.65 7.33 -28.27
CA VAL A 131 5.38 7.98 -27.94
C VAL A 131 4.56 7.08 -27.05
N PHE A 132 4.18 7.58 -25.90
CA PHE A 132 3.36 6.88 -24.92
C PHE A 132 2.05 7.62 -24.67
N TRP A 133 0.93 6.91 -24.74
CA TRP A 133 -0.40 7.42 -24.46
C TRP A 133 -0.90 6.96 -23.11
N SER A 134 -1.48 7.87 -22.32
CA SER A 134 -2.15 7.57 -21.04
C SER A 134 -3.50 8.28 -20.97
N THR A 135 -4.48 7.64 -20.35
CA THR A 135 -5.81 8.23 -20.07
C THR A 135 -5.99 8.58 -18.58
N SER A 136 -5.04 8.22 -17.75
CA SER A 136 -5.07 8.46 -16.31
C SER A 136 -3.71 9.01 -15.84
N PRO A 137 -3.69 10.05 -15.02
CA PRO A 137 -4.80 10.83 -14.44
C PRO A 137 -5.52 11.73 -15.47
N GLU A 138 -4.92 11.99 -16.61
CA GLU A 138 -5.44 12.81 -17.71
C GLU A 138 -5.16 12.17 -19.08
N ARG A 139 -5.83 12.63 -20.13
CA ARG A 139 -5.50 12.26 -21.51
C ARG A 139 -4.17 12.91 -21.89
N ARG A 140 -3.13 12.11 -21.95
CA ARG A 140 -1.76 12.60 -22.13
C ARG A 140 -0.99 11.80 -23.15
N VAL A 141 -0.22 12.48 -23.97
CA VAL A 141 0.85 11.92 -24.76
C VAL A 141 2.19 12.35 -24.17
N THR A 142 3.07 11.39 -23.94
CA THR A 142 4.45 11.66 -23.48
C THR A 142 5.43 11.18 -24.55
N ILE A 143 6.30 12.07 -24.99
CA ILE A 143 7.35 11.80 -25.96
C ILE A 143 8.67 11.69 -25.18
N MET A 144 9.31 10.52 -25.27
CA MET A 144 10.48 10.11 -24.50
C MET A 144 11.65 9.77 -25.42
N PRO A 145 12.89 9.83 -24.91
CA PRO A 145 14.05 9.30 -25.63
C PRO A 145 13.88 7.83 -26.00
N PRO A 146 14.61 7.33 -26.99
CA PRO A 146 14.67 5.89 -27.25
C PRO A 146 15.19 5.14 -26.02
N LEU A 147 14.81 3.86 -25.90
CA LEU A 147 15.35 3.03 -24.82
C LEU A 147 16.83 2.73 -25.10
N SER A 148 17.69 3.06 -24.15
CA SER A 148 19.07 2.56 -24.17
C SER A 148 19.07 1.04 -23.92
N ASP A 149 20.14 0.36 -24.33
CA ASP A 149 20.25 -1.09 -24.13
C ASP A 149 20.40 -1.41 -22.63
N GLU A 150 21.02 -0.54 -21.86
CA GLU A 150 21.10 -0.63 -20.40
C GLU A 150 19.69 -0.55 -19.77
N LEU A 151 18.85 0.37 -20.24
CA LEU A 151 17.48 0.49 -19.73
C LEU A 151 16.62 -0.73 -20.08
N LYS A 152 16.75 -1.24 -21.34
CA LYS A 152 16.06 -2.48 -21.73
C LYS A 152 16.49 -3.66 -20.85
N THR A 153 17.81 -3.82 -20.63
CA THR A 153 18.37 -4.88 -19.79
C THR A 153 17.87 -4.75 -18.34
N ALA A 154 17.85 -3.54 -17.79
CA ALA A 154 17.35 -3.30 -16.44
C ALA A 154 15.86 -3.65 -16.30
N LEU A 155 15.03 -3.28 -17.28
CA LEU A 155 13.59 -3.61 -17.28
C LEU A 155 13.35 -5.12 -17.45
N GLN A 156 14.11 -5.80 -18.31
CA GLN A 156 14.04 -7.26 -18.45
C GLN A 156 14.41 -7.96 -17.14
N ARG A 157 15.49 -7.51 -16.50
CA ARG A 157 15.87 -8.01 -15.17
C ARG A 157 14.80 -7.76 -14.14
N PHE A 158 14.23 -6.56 -14.13
CA PHE A 158 13.16 -6.18 -13.20
C PHE A 158 11.96 -7.13 -13.31
N ASP A 159 11.48 -7.39 -14.52
CA ASP A 159 10.36 -8.31 -14.73
C ASP A 159 10.73 -9.75 -14.37
N SER A 160 11.86 -10.27 -14.88
CA SER A 160 12.24 -11.67 -14.67
C SER A 160 12.63 -12.01 -13.23
N ALA A 161 13.21 -11.08 -12.47
CA ALA A 161 13.62 -11.31 -11.10
C ALA A 161 12.47 -11.23 -10.11
N LEU A 162 11.51 -10.31 -10.36
CA LEU A 162 10.45 -10.02 -9.40
C LEU A 162 9.12 -10.71 -9.71
N TYR A 163 8.84 -11.07 -10.98
CA TYR A 163 7.54 -11.59 -11.38
C TYR A 163 7.70 -12.96 -12.04
N SER A 164 7.76 -13.99 -11.19
CA SER A 164 7.86 -15.38 -11.64
C SER A 164 6.52 -16.11 -11.49
N LYS A 165 6.37 -17.25 -12.14
CA LYS A 165 5.21 -18.13 -12.04
C LYS A 165 4.97 -18.58 -10.59
N ASP A 166 6.03 -18.73 -9.80
CA ASP A 166 5.93 -19.10 -8.38
C ASP A 166 4.99 -18.17 -7.59
N MET A 167 4.86 -16.90 -8.01
CA MET A 167 3.94 -15.95 -7.40
C MET A 167 2.47 -16.34 -7.65
N ILE A 168 2.15 -16.89 -8.82
CA ILE A 168 0.80 -17.41 -9.13
C ILE A 168 0.54 -18.65 -8.29
N ASP A 169 1.48 -19.59 -8.24
CA ASP A 169 1.39 -20.81 -7.46
C ASP A 169 1.24 -20.50 -5.96
N TRP A 170 1.99 -19.51 -5.47
CA TRP A 170 1.86 -19.01 -4.12
C TRP A 170 0.44 -18.45 -3.84
N ILE A 171 -0.12 -17.63 -4.75
CA ILE A 171 -1.48 -17.09 -4.61
C ILE A 171 -2.52 -18.23 -4.60
N VAL A 172 -2.38 -19.22 -5.51
CA VAL A 172 -3.25 -20.42 -5.50
C VAL A 172 -3.15 -21.13 -4.16
N GLY A 173 -1.95 -21.21 -3.58
CA GLY A 173 -1.72 -21.76 -2.24
C GLY A 173 -2.49 -21.05 -1.12
N LEU A 174 -2.90 -19.80 -1.28
CA LEU A 174 -3.68 -19.04 -0.31
C LEU A 174 -5.21 -19.23 -0.44
N TYR A 175 -5.66 -19.88 -1.49
CA TYR A 175 -7.09 -20.03 -1.78
C TYR A 175 -7.79 -20.96 -0.81
N ASP A 176 -9.02 -20.58 -0.42
CA ASP A 176 -9.93 -21.39 0.38
C ASP A 176 -11.12 -21.87 -0.46
N PRO A 177 -11.24 -23.18 -0.74
CA PRO A 177 -12.32 -23.70 -1.59
C PRO A 177 -13.70 -23.67 -0.92
N GLU A 178 -13.77 -23.49 0.40
CA GLU A 178 -15.05 -23.44 1.12
C GLU A 178 -15.72 -22.09 1.02
N THR A 179 -14.95 -21.01 1.09
CA THR A 179 -15.46 -19.63 1.02
C THR A 179 -15.22 -18.97 -0.34
N THR A 180 -14.33 -19.53 -1.15
CA THR A 180 -13.79 -18.92 -2.38
C THR A 180 -12.99 -17.63 -2.08
N GLY A 181 -12.58 -17.44 -0.83
CA GLY A 181 -11.73 -16.36 -0.36
C GLY A 181 -10.25 -16.75 -0.38
N PHE A 182 -9.41 -15.80 0.00
CA PHE A 182 -7.98 -15.99 0.11
C PHE A 182 -7.49 -15.58 1.50
N TYR A 183 -6.58 -16.38 2.04
CA TYR A 183 -5.88 -16.05 3.27
C TYR A 183 -4.81 -14.96 3.01
N PHE A 184 -4.49 -14.22 4.04
CA PHE A 184 -3.43 -13.21 3.99
C PHE A 184 -2.04 -13.82 3.70
N LYS A 185 -1.78 -15.01 4.22
CA LYS A 185 -0.56 -15.79 4.03
C LYS A 185 -0.79 -17.28 4.30
N LYS A 186 0.15 -18.13 3.84
CA LYS A 186 0.04 -19.57 3.93
C LYS A 186 -0.08 -20.07 5.38
N ASN A 187 0.71 -19.55 6.30
CA ASN A 187 0.64 -19.93 7.70
C ASN A 187 -0.75 -19.68 8.32
N ALA A 188 -1.43 -18.60 7.95
CA ALA A 188 -2.81 -18.36 8.38
C ALA A 188 -3.77 -19.42 7.81
N LYS A 189 -3.58 -19.85 6.55
CA LYS A 189 -4.36 -20.96 5.98
C LYS A 189 -4.15 -22.27 6.71
N ASP A 190 -2.92 -22.56 7.08
CA ASP A 190 -2.53 -23.85 7.67
C ASP A 190 -2.83 -23.94 9.18
N THR A 191 -3.15 -22.83 9.85
CA THR A 191 -3.39 -22.78 11.29
C THR A 191 -4.88 -22.69 11.61
N GLU A 192 -5.34 -23.45 12.59
CA GLU A 192 -6.72 -23.40 13.08
C GLU A 192 -7.04 -22.02 13.70
N GLY A 193 -8.27 -21.56 13.55
CA GLY A 193 -8.75 -20.28 14.09
C GLY A 193 -8.57 -19.08 13.14
N PHE A 194 -7.86 -19.23 12.01
CA PHE A 194 -7.76 -18.18 11.02
C PHE A 194 -8.74 -18.40 9.87
N LEU A 195 -9.23 -17.31 9.31
CA LEU A 195 -10.17 -17.28 8.20
C LEU A 195 -9.60 -16.43 7.05
N PRO A 196 -10.03 -16.69 5.81
CA PRO A 196 -9.81 -15.75 4.72
C PRO A 196 -10.39 -14.38 5.07
N ASP A 197 -9.78 -13.32 4.58
CA ASP A 197 -10.30 -11.97 4.76
C ASP A 197 -10.60 -11.29 3.41
N ARG A 198 -11.48 -10.30 3.43
CA ARG A 198 -11.98 -9.65 2.20
C ARG A 198 -10.91 -8.81 1.53
N GLU A 199 -10.08 -8.12 2.30
CA GLU A 199 -9.00 -7.30 1.78
C GLU A 199 -7.97 -8.17 1.06
N SER A 200 -7.54 -9.27 1.68
CA SER A 200 -6.61 -10.24 1.06
C SER A 200 -7.23 -10.87 -0.18
N THR A 201 -8.51 -11.22 -0.14
CA THR A 201 -9.23 -11.78 -1.28
C THR A 201 -9.26 -10.80 -2.46
N ALA A 202 -9.64 -9.55 -2.23
CA ALA A 202 -9.65 -8.54 -3.28
C ALA A 202 -8.24 -8.26 -3.83
N LYS A 203 -7.22 -8.23 -2.95
CA LYS A 203 -5.82 -8.07 -3.35
C LYS A 203 -5.30 -9.26 -4.16
N CYS A 204 -5.61 -10.51 -3.78
CA CYS A 204 -5.23 -11.70 -4.54
C CYS A 204 -5.80 -11.65 -5.96
N ILE A 205 -7.10 -11.43 -6.08
CA ILE A 205 -7.78 -11.35 -7.38
C ILE A 205 -7.20 -10.21 -8.23
N GLY A 206 -6.99 -9.03 -7.63
CA GLY A 206 -6.39 -7.88 -8.33
C GLY A 206 -4.93 -8.12 -8.72
N THR A 207 -4.18 -8.86 -7.91
CA THR A 207 -2.79 -9.22 -8.18
C THR A 207 -2.71 -10.16 -9.39
N VAL A 208 -3.48 -11.24 -9.38
CA VAL A 208 -3.53 -12.20 -10.51
C VAL A 208 -4.02 -11.51 -11.78
N ALA A 209 -5.06 -10.70 -11.70
CA ALA A 209 -5.56 -9.95 -12.85
C ALA A 209 -4.44 -9.14 -13.51
N LYS A 210 -3.64 -8.43 -12.73
CA LYS A 210 -2.50 -7.65 -13.23
C LYS A 210 -1.37 -8.53 -13.79
N LEU A 211 -1.06 -9.66 -13.15
CA LEU A 211 -0.06 -10.60 -13.63
C LEU A 211 -0.44 -11.19 -14.99
N LEU A 212 -1.73 -11.47 -15.20
CA LEU A 212 -2.28 -12.06 -16.42
C LEU A 212 -2.81 -11.03 -17.44
N ASN A 213 -2.49 -9.74 -17.23
CA ASN A 213 -2.95 -8.64 -18.08
C ASN A 213 -4.49 -8.60 -18.29
N ALA A 214 -5.23 -8.88 -17.22
CA ALA A 214 -6.67 -8.91 -17.14
C ALA A 214 -7.21 -7.90 -16.10
N THR A 215 -8.53 -7.84 -15.96
CA THR A 215 -9.19 -7.13 -14.86
C THR A 215 -9.67 -8.09 -13.77
N SER A 216 -9.89 -7.59 -12.56
CA SER A 216 -10.50 -8.40 -11.49
C SER A 216 -11.88 -8.96 -11.88
N ALA A 217 -12.63 -8.24 -12.72
CA ALA A 217 -13.90 -8.70 -13.25
C ALA A 217 -13.70 -9.90 -14.19
N ASP A 218 -12.68 -9.89 -15.05
CA ASP A 218 -12.37 -11.01 -15.94
C ASP A 218 -12.07 -12.27 -15.13
N VAL A 219 -11.28 -12.14 -14.05
CA VAL A 219 -10.98 -13.29 -13.16
C VAL A 219 -12.26 -13.88 -12.56
N ILE A 220 -13.13 -13.02 -12.02
CA ILE A 220 -14.38 -13.49 -11.39
C ILE A 220 -15.40 -13.97 -12.43
N ASN A 221 -15.37 -13.46 -13.65
CA ASN A 221 -16.24 -13.95 -14.72
C ASN A 221 -15.99 -15.43 -15.06
N GLU A 222 -14.73 -15.89 -14.94
CA GLU A 222 -14.35 -17.31 -15.13
C GLU A 222 -14.74 -18.20 -13.94
N TYR A 223 -15.11 -17.65 -12.79
CA TYR A 223 -15.59 -18.44 -11.65
C TYR A 223 -16.88 -19.17 -12.01
N THR A 224 -17.00 -20.43 -11.56
CA THR A 224 -18.24 -21.18 -11.69
C THR A 224 -19.39 -20.51 -10.92
N PRO A 225 -20.66 -20.79 -11.25
CA PRO A 225 -21.80 -20.28 -10.48
C PRO A 225 -21.68 -20.58 -8.97
N GLU A 226 -21.19 -21.77 -8.62
CA GLU A 226 -20.97 -22.16 -7.23
C GLU A 226 -19.88 -21.30 -6.55
N MET A 227 -18.75 -21.09 -7.21
CA MET A 227 -17.68 -20.21 -6.70
C MET A 227 -18.19 -18.78 -6.51
N LYS A 228 -18.96 -18.23 -7.45
CA LYS A 228 -19.56 -16.89 -7.33
C LYS A 228 -20.52 -16.80 -6.15
N GLU A 229 -21.34 -17.83 -5.93
CA GLU A 229 -22.25 -17.87 -4.80
C GLU A 229 -21.51 -17.94 -3.46
N LYS A 230 -20.47 -18.78 -3.36
CA LYS A 230 -19.61 -18.86 -2.16
C LYS A 230 -18.92 -17.52 -1.90
N LEU A 231 -18.33 -16.90 -2.93
CA LEU A 231 -17.67 -15.59 -2.83
C LEU A 231 -18.66 -14.51 -2.38
N LEU A 232 -19.86 -14.51 -2.93
CA LEU A 232 -20.91 -13.55 -2.55
C LEU A 232 -21.27 -13.70 -1.06
N ARG A 233 -21.53 -14.93 -0.61
CA ARG A 233 -21.84 -15.21 0.81
C ARG A 233 -20.68 -14.78 1.72
N PHE A 234 -19.44 -15.12 1.36
CA PHE A 234 -18.25 -14.72 2.09
C PHE A 234 -18.12 -13.20 2.16
N ALA A 235 -18.29 -12.50 1.03
CA ALA A 235 -18.18 -11.05 0.98
C ALA A 235 -19.28 -10.33 1.78
N GLN A 236 -20.48 -10.93 1.89
CA GLN A 236 -21.60 -10.40 2.66
C GLN A 236 -21.49 -10.66 4.18
N MET A 237 -20.71 -11.67 4.59
CA MET A 237 -20.57 -12.05 6.01
C MET A 237 -20.10 -10.85 6.84
N TYR A 238 -20.60 -10.77 8.07
CA TYR A 238 -20.24 -9.74 9.06
C TYR A 238 -20.55 -8.30 8.65
N GLN A 239 -21.42 -8.07 7.66
CA GLN A 239 -21.98 -6.75 7.46
C GLN A 239 -22.91 -6.41 8.65
N SER A 240 -22.71 -5.26 9.24
CA SER A 240 -23.54 -4.79 10.35
C SER A 240 -24.86 -4.17 9.85
N ASP A 241 -25.96 -4.58 10.45
CA ASP A 241 -27.29 -4.00 10.25
C ASP A 241 -27.49 -2.67 10.97
N GLU A 242 -26.59 -2.32 11.91
CA GLU A 242 -26.65 -1.08 12.68
C GLU A 242 -26.04 0.11 11.93
N ASP A 243 -24.84 -0.07 11.34
CA ASP A 243 -24.07 1.01 10.74
C ASP A 243 -23.67 0.79 9.28
N GLY A 244 -23.89 -0.43 8.76
CA GLY A 244 -23.64 -0.78 7.37
C GLY A 244 -22.19 -1.05 7.00
N TYR A 245 -21.26 -1.04 7.96
CA TYR A 245 -19.86 -1.45 7.75
C TYR A 245 -19.70 -2.97 7.84
N TRP A 246 -18.56 -3.44 7.33
CA TRP A 246 -18.15 -4.84 7.47
C TRP A 246 -17.11 -4.98 8.59
N TYR A 247 -17.33 -5.99 9.39
CA TYR A 247 -16.48 -6.35 10.51
C TYR A 247 -15.89 -7.74 10.31
N GLU A 248 -14.66 -7.95 10.75
CA GLU A 248 -14.04 -9.27 10.74
C GLU A 248 -14.40 -10.05 12.00
N ALA A 249 -14.61 -11.37 11.85
CA ALA A 249 -15.03 -12.23 12.96
C ALA A 249 -14.15 -12.13 14.21
N PRO A 250 -12.81 -12.05 14.09
CA PRO A 250 -11.94 -11.95 15.27
C PRO A 250 -12.06 -10.63 16.00
N TRP A 251 -12.45 -9.55 15.30
CA TRP A 251 -12.44 -8.19 15.83
C TRP A 251 -13.82 -7.66 16.23
N GLY A 252 -14.85 -8.15 15.57
CA GLY A 252 -16.19 -7.58 15.72
C GLY A 252 -16.18 -6.06 15.51
N LYS A 253 -16.94 -5.32 16.29
CA LYS A 253 -17.06 -3.87 16.23
C LYS A 253 -15.80 -3.10 16.67
N TYR A 254 -14.76 -3.79 17.06
CA TYR A 254 -13.54 -3.23 17.66
C TYR A 254 -12.37 -3.12 16.68
N ILE A 255 -12.59 -3.47 15.42
CA ILE A 255 -11.63 -3.20 14.35
C ILE A 255 -11.38 -1.69 14.26
N ASN A 256 -10.11 -1.29 14.07
CA ASN A 256 -9.81 0.13 13.92
C ASN A 256 -10.47 0.71 12.66
N ASP A 257 -10.74 2.01 12.66
CA ASP A 257 -11.51 2.68 11.60
C ASP A 257 -10.89 2.50 10.21
N SER A 258 -9.59 2.60 10.10
CA SER A 258 -8.90 2.41 8.81
C SER A 258 -9.14 1.01 8.25
N LYS A 259 -9.02 -0.02 9.09
CA LYS A 259 -9.25 -1.41 8.68
C LYS A 259 -10.69 -1.70 8.34
N ARG A 260 -11.62 -1.17 9.14
CA ARG A 260 -13.05 -1.27 8.87
C ARG A 260 -13.39 -0.70 7.50
N LEU A 261 -12.79 0.44 7.13
CA LEU A 261 -12.97 1.04 5.81
C LEU A 261 -12.39 0.17 4.69
N TYR A 262 -11.19 -0.39 4.86
CA TYR A 262 -10.59 -1.29 3.86
C TYR A 262 -11.42 -2.56 3.68
N GLN A 263 -11.85 -3.21 4.75
CA GLN A 263 -12.70 -4.40 4.68
C GLN A 263 -14.05 -4.09 4.03
N SER A 264 -14.66 -2.95 4.36
CA SER A 264 -15.93 -2.53 3.74
C SER A 264 -15.77 -2.22 2.25
N SER A 265 -14.67 -1.59 1.85
CA SER A 265 -14.38 -1.33 0.44
C SER A 265 -14.18 -2.63 -0.34
N ALA A 266 -13.37 -3.55 0.18
CA ALA A 266 -13.12 -4.86 -0.42
C ALA A 266 -14.41 -5.68 -0.52
N ALA A 267 -15.24 -5.71 0.54
CA ALA A 267 -16.52 -6.40 0.53
C ALA A 267 -17.45 -5.89 -0.59
N LYS A 268 -17.62 -4.57 -0.70
CA LYS A 268 -18.44 -3.97 -1.77
C LYS A 268 -17.94 -4.32 -3.17
N GLN A 269 -16.63 -4.31 -3.37
CA GLN A 269 -16.01 -4.70 -4.63
C GLN A 269 -16.29 -6.16 -4.98
N LEU A 270 -16.06 -7.08 -4.04
CA LEU A 270 -16.29 -8.52 -4.24
C LEU A 270 -17.76 -8.83 -4.48
N ILE A 271 -18.68 -8.19 -3.72
CA ILE A 271 -20.14 -8.32 -3.90
C ILE A 271 -20.54 -7.86 -5.29
N SER A 272 -20.02 -6.73 -5.75
CA SER A 272 -20.31 -6.20 -7.10
C SER A 272 -19.83 -7.16 -8.19
N PHE A 273 -18.62 -7.68 -8.09
CA PHE A 273 -18.06 -8.63 -9.04
C PHE A 273 -18.81 -9.97 -9.06
N ALA A 274 -19.27 -10.43 -7.89
CA ALA A 274 -20.09 -11.64 -7.80
C ALA A 274 -21.55 -11.43 -8.26
N GLY A 275 -21.92 -10.22 -8.70
CA GLY A 275 -23.25 -9.89 -9.20
C GLY A 275 -24.32 -9.76 -8.13
N GLY A 276 -23.94 -9.55 -6.88
CA GLY A 276 -24.84 -9.44 -5.74
C GLY A 276 -25.08 -8.02 -5.24
N LYS A 277 -25.70 -7.94 -4.05
CA LYS A 277 -25.93 -6.69 -3.31
C LYS A 277 -25.55 -6.88 -1.85
N PRO A 278 -25.17 -5.80 -1.11
CA PRO A 278 -25.05 -5.84 0.33
C PRO A 278 -26.33 -6.37 1.01
N LEU A 279 -26.18 -7.02 2.17
CA LEU A 279 -27.33 -7.52 2.96
C LEU A 279 -28.14 -6.37 3.56
N TYR A 280 -27.45 -5.31 3.97
CA TYR A 280 -28.02 -4.12 4.61
C TYR A 280 -27.55 -2.87 3.88
N LYS A 281 -28.23 -1.72 4.12
CA LYS A 281 -27.75 -0.41 3.65
C LYS A 281 -26.29 -0.21 4.08
N THR A 282 -25.46 0.22 3.16
CA THR A 282 -24.06 0.52 3.45
C THR A 282 -23.94 1.78 4.33
N ALA A 283 -22.78 2.00 4.93
CA ALA A 283 -22.53 3.19 5.73
C ALA A 283 -22.72 4.48 4.93
N GLU A 284 -22.34 4.49 3.64
CA GLU A 284 -22.53 5.64 2.76
C GLU A 284 -24.00 5.93 2.49
N GLU A 285 -24.84 4.89 2.34
CA GLU A 285 -26.29 5.02 2.12
C GLU A 285 -27.04 5.52 3.37
N ARG A 286 -26.36 5.50 4.53
CA ARG A 286 -26.88 5.98 5.82
C ARG A 286 -26.41 7.38 6.18
N ILE A 287 -25.60 8.04 5.35
CA ILE A 287 -25.15 9.42 5.55
C ILE A 287 -26.38 10.34 5.56
N GLY A 288 -26.69 10.92 6.72
CA GLY A 288 -27.91 11.72 6.95
C GLY A 288 -28.90 11.09 7.93
N GLU A 289 -28.79 9.80 8.25
CA GLU A 289 -29.48 9.15 9.35
C GLU A 289 -28.65 9.39 10.62
N SER A 290 -29.19 10.13 11.61
CA SER A 290 -28.48 10.63 12.80
C SER A 290 -27.50 9.66 13.45
N ALA A 291 -26.21 9.95 13.40
CA ALA A 291 -25.17 9.23 14.10
C ALA A 291 -25.24 9.49 15.63
N LYS A 292 -25.32 8.42 16.42
CA LYS A 292 -25.16 8.47 17.87
C LYS A 292 -23.68 8.66 18.24
N LYS A 293 -23.45 9.58 19.19
CA LYS A 293 -22.16 10.10 19.66
C LYS A 293 -21.35 9.08 20.43
N THR A 294 -20.02 9.04 20.19
CA THR A 294 -18.99 8.55 21.12
C THR A 294 -17.86 9.58 21.24
N ALA A 295 -17.39 9.83 22.47
CA ALA A 295 -16.62 11.00 22.87
C ALA A 295 -15.09 10.79 22.98
N ASP A 296 -14.38 11.87 23.00
CA ASP A 296 -13.07 12.31 23.48
C ASP A 296 -11.95 12.59 22.46
N LYS A 297 -11.44 11.71 21.63
CA LYS A 297 -10.68 12.11 20.42
C LYS A 297 -11.60 12.52 19.28
N ALA A 298 -12.86 12.18 19.43
CA ALA A 298 -13.95 12.57 18.55
C ALA A 298 -14.24 14.09 18.55
N GLU A 299 -13.88 14.84 19.58
CA GLU A 299 -14.25 16.25 19.66
C GLU A 299 -13.36 17.13 18.77
N LEU A 300 -12.06 16.89 18.71
CA LEU A 300 -11.16 17.54 17.75
C LEU A 300 -11.48 17.13 16.31
N GLN A 301 -11.77 15.85 16.05
CA GLN A 301 -12.26 15.41 14.75
C GLN A 301 -13.67 15.90 14.43
N LYS A 302 -14.52 16.08 15.41
CA LYS A 302 -15.92 16.48 15.23
C LYS A 302 -16.05 17.94 14.84
N ASN A 303 -15.19 18.80 15.37
CA ASN A 303 -15.23 20.23 15.17
C ASN A 303 -14.24 20.75 14.13
N ARG A 304 -13.39 19.89 13.55
CA ARG A 304 -12.31 20.31 12.61
C ARG A 304 -12.76 21.13 11.40
N PHE A 305 -14.04 21.09 11.09
CA PHE A 305 -14.64 21.87 10.00
C PHE A 305 -15.66 22.92 10.51
N ALA A 306 -15.70 23.20 11.80
CA ALA A 306 -16.64 24.17 12.36
C ALA A 306 -16.22 25.61 12.03
N SER A 307 -14.93 25.88 11.95
CA SER A 307 -14.37 27.16 11.53
C SER A 307 -13.01 26.92 10.85
N GLU A 308 -12.50 27.94 10.16
CA GLU A 308 -11.15 27.93 9.60
C GLU A 308 -10.07 27.79 10.68
N GLU A 309 -10.27 28.40 11.86
CA GLU A 309 -9.39 28.29 13.01
C GLU A 309 -9.35 26.86 13.56
N ASP A 310 -10.53 26.21 13.68
CA ASP A 310 -10.60 24.80 14.09
C ASP A 310 -9.89 23.87 13.09
N PHE A 311 -10.00 24.16 11.79
CA PHE A 311 -9.30 23.40 10.77
C PHE A 311 -7.79 23.57 10.87
N LYS A 312 -7.28 24.80 11.02
CA LYS A 312 -5.85 25.08 11.23
C LYS A 312 -5.34 24.41 12.50
N ASN A 313 -6.10 24.50 13.60
CA ASN A 313 -5.73 23.83 14.85
C ASN A 313 -5.67 22.31 14.70
N TRP A 314 -6.63 21.70 14.00
CA TRP A 314 -6.59 20.29 13.67
C TRP A 314 -5.38 19.93 12.81
N PHE A 315 -5.08 20.73 11.78
CA PHE A 315 -3.96 20.50 10.89
C PHE A 315 -2.61 20.55 11.62
N GLU A 316 -2.38 21.57 12.47
CA GLU A 316 -1.11 21.75 13.16
C GLU A 316 -0.92 20.82 14.37
N ASN A 317 -1.97 20.61 15.16
CA ASN A 317 -1.84 19.96 16.45
C ASN A 317 -2.34 18.50 16.48
N TYR A 318 -3.30 18.15 15.62
CA TYR A 318 -3.84 16.78 15.59
C TYR A 318 -3.05 15.86 14.67
N LEU A 319 -2.53 16.38 13.53
CA LEU A 319 -1.79 15.56 12.57
C LEU A 319 -0.42 15.11 13.08
N ASP A 320 0.06 15.72 14.17
CA ASP A 320 1.28 15.31 14.89
C ASP A 320 2.51 15.19 13.92
N TRP A 321 2.76 16.29 13.19
CA TRP A 321 3.80 16.37 12.15
C TRP A 321 5.19 16.00 12.67
N ASP A 322 5.50 16.35 13.91
CA ASP A 322 6.81 16.10 14.53
C ASP A 322 7.06 14.62 14.82
N LYS A 323 6.02 13.81 14.80
CA LYS A 323 6.13 12.40 15.10
C LYS A 323 6.38 11.55 13.88
N SER A 324 5.66 11.80 12.78
CA SER A 324 5.84 11.13 11.50
C SER A 324 5.13 11.86 10.38
N LEU A 325 5.88 12.30 9.40
CA LEU A 325 5.37 12.94 8.18
C LEU A 325 4.50 11.98 7.35
N TYR A 326 4.83 10.68 7.36
CA TYR A 326 4.03 9.64 6.70
C TYR A 326 2.65 9.49 7.35
N VAL A 327 2.57 9.48 8.68
CA VAL A 327 1.28 9.33 9.38
C VAL A 327 0.41 10.58 9.18
N ALA A 328 0.98 11.77 9.31
CA ALA A 328 0.29 13.03 9.05
C ALA A 328 -0.24 13.10 7.61
N GLY A 329 0.59 12.81 6.62
CA GLY A 329 0.20 12.74 5.22
C GLY A 329 -0.90 11.70 4.93
N SER A 330 -0.85 10.55 5.60
CA SER A 330 -1.88 9.50 5.47
C SER A 330 -3.23 9.94 6.02
N LEU A 331 -3.27 10.67 7.13
CA LEU A 331 -4.49 11.24 7.71
C LEU A 331 -5.07 12.32 6.80
N LEU A 332 -4.24 13.18 6.22
CA LEU A 332 -4.66 14.17 5.23
C LEU A 332 -5.27 13.52 4.01
N LEU A 333 -4.61 12.51 3.43
CA LEU A 333 -5.14 11.77 2.27
C LEU A 333 -6.50 11.15 2.59
N SER A 334 -6.63 10.51 3.74
CA SER A 334 -7.88 9.87 4.18
C SER A 334 -9.00 10.88 4.41
N SER A 335 -8.68 12.12 4.79
CA SER A 335 -9.64 13.21 5.05
C SER A 335 -9.92 14.08 3.82
N MET A 336 -9.25 13.85 2.69
CA MET A 336 -9.26 14.74 1.52
C MET A 336 -10.69 14.99 0.98
N SER A 337 -11.51 13.95 0.91
CA SER A 337 -12.90 14.07 0.43
C SER A 337 -13.75 14.97 1.34
N GLU A 338 -13.54 14.89 2.65
CA GLU A 338 -14.23 15.70 3.65
C GLU A 338 -13.74 17.16 3.63
N ILE A 339 -12.42 17.35 3.50
CA ILE A 339 -11.78 18.67 3.35
C ILE A 339 -12.32 19.38 2.10
N LEU A 340 -12.42 18.66 0.98
CA LEU A 340 -12.99 19.19 -0.26
C LEU A 340 -14.47 19.59 -0.08
N LYS A 341 -15.27 18.73 0.55
CA LYS A 341 -16.70 18.96 0.82
C LYS A 341 -16.93 20.12 1.77
N ALA A 342 -16.05 20.31 2.75
CA ALA A 342 -16.10 21.41 3.72
C ALA A 342 -15.62 22.76 3.12
N GLY A 343 -15.02 22.77 1.93
CA GLY A 343 -14.54 23.99 1.28
C GLY A 343 -13.15 24.45 1.73
N TYR A 344 -12.42 23.63 2.49
CA TYR A 344 -11.08 23.96 3.03
C TYR A 344 -9.93 23.42 2.16
N PHE A 345 -10.20 23.07 0.90
CA PHE A 345 -9.16 22.50 0.05
C PHE A 345 -7.98 23.44 -0.19
N ASP A 346 -8.28 24.69 -0.56
CA ASP A 346 -7.24 25.67 -0.90
C ASP A 346 -6.42 26.04 0.34
N LEU A 347 -7.07 26.14 1.50
CA LEU A 347 -6.41 26.34 2.78
C LEU A 347 -5.53 25.13 3.16
N ALA A 348 -6.03 23.90 2.98
CA ALA A 348 -5.22 22.69 3.22
C ALA A 348 -3.97 22.66 2.33
N LYS A 349 -4.12 23.05 1.06
CA LYS A 349 -3.01 23.11 0.11
C LYS A 349 -1.98 24.16 0.54
N GLU A 350 -2.41 25.35 0.95
CA GLU A 350 -1.51 26.40 1.48
C GLU A 350 -0.74 25.90 2.72
N LEU A 351 -1.43 25.29 3.67
CA LEU A 351 -0.80 24.74 4.87
C LEU A 351 0.18 23.59 4.55
N ILE A 352 -0.15 22.75 3.57
CA ILE A 352 0.76 21.69 3.08
C ILE A 352 1.99 22.30 2.44
N GLU A 353 1.84 23.35 1.61
CA GLU A 353 2.96 23.99 0.90
C GLU A 353 3.96 24.60 1.87
N ASN A 354 3.50 25.13 3.02
CA ASN A 354 4.36 25.64 4.07
C ASN A 354 5.18 24.53 4.77
N LYS A 355 4.77 23.26 4.66
CA LYS A 355 5.50 22.10 5.20
C LYS A 355 6.45 21.46 4.19
N ILE A 356 6.53 21.95 2.95
CA ILE A 356 7.45 21.42 1.95
C ILE A 356 8.77 22.20 2.01
N ASP A 357 9.84 21.47 2.29
CA ASP A 357 11.20 22.03 2.32
C ASP A 357 11.64 22.45 0.90
N PRO A 358 11.97 23.73 0.67
CA PRO A 358 12.32 24.25 -0.63
C PRO A 358 13.65 23.69 -1.18
N GLU A 359 14.54 23.16 -0.34
CA GLU A 359 15.82 22.59 -0.77
C GLU A 359 15.71 21.13 -1.18
N THR A 360 14.71 20.42 -0.67
CA THR A 360 14.51 18.99 -0.96
C THR A 360 13.26 18.71 -1.79
N GLY A 361 12.28 19.61 -1.77
CA GLY A 361 10.95 19.40 -2.37
C GLY A 361 10.10 18.36 -1.63
N LEU A 362 10.58 17.83 -0.51
CA LEU A 362 9.89 16.86 0.36
C LEU A 362 9.21 17.58 1.53
N LEU A 363 8.24 16.92 2.16
CA LEU A 363 7.77 17.36 3.48
C LEU A 363 8.96 17.39 4.44
N GLY A 364 9.04 18.44 5.23
CA GLY A 364 10.09 18.66 6.23
C GLY A 364 9.54 18.92 7.61
N PHE A 365 10.42 18.86 8.60
CA PHE A 365 10.13 19.34 9.96
C PHE A 365 10.42 20.84 10.01
N GLU A 366 9.39 21.64 10.13
CA GLU A 366 9.45 23.09 10.22
C GLU A 366 9.48 23.51 11.68
N VAL A 367 10.35 24.47 12.01
CA VAL A 367 10.40 25.14 13.32
C VAL A 367 10.40 26.64 13.06
N ASP A 368 9.35 27.33 13.53
CA ASP A 368 9.16 28.80 13.38
C ASP A 368 9.27 29.30 11.92
N GLY A 369 8.79 28.52 10.96
CA GLY A 369 8.79 28.85 9.53
C GLY A 369 10.12 28.54 8.81
N GLU A 370 11.07 27.91 9.48
CA GLU A 370 12.34 27.49 8.91
C GLU A 370 12.51 25.96 8.97
N PHE A 371 13.29 25.41 8.03
CA PHE A 371 13.68 24.01 8.03
C PHE A 371 15.10 23.89 8.58
N PRO A 372 15.28 23.58 9.87
CA PRO A 372 16.60 23.55 10.50
C PRO A 372 17.51 22.45 9.92
N GLU A 373 16.90 21.41 9.34
CA GLU A 373 17.60 20.33 8.64
C GLU A 373 16.87 20.02 7.33
N HIS A 374 17.58 20.10 6.20
CA HIS A 374 17.07 19.69 4.89
C HIS A 374 17.12 18.17 4.75
N THR A 375 16.13 17.49 5.32
CA THR A 375 16.17 16.05 5.51
C THR A 375 15.66 15.30 4.29
N VAL A 376 16.53 14.52 3.66
CA VAL A 376 16.15 13.52 2.64
C VAL A 376 16.10 12.16 3.30
N ASN A 377 14.91 11.71 3.69
CA ASN A 377 14.71 10.42 4.33
C ASN A 377 13.40 9.73 3.88
N LEU A 378 13.20 8.49 4.36
CA LEU A 378 12.04 7.67 3.95
C LEU A 378 10.71 8.18 4.51
N ASP A 379 10.68 8.77 5.69
CA ASP A 379 9.45 9.31 6.29
C ASP A 379 8.99 10.57 5.56
N ALA A 380 9.91 11.49 5.28
CA ALA A 380 9.67 12.68 4.47
C ALA A 380 9.16 12.32 3.06
N MET A 381 9.83 11.40 2.38
CA MET A 381 9.45 10.92 1.05
C MET A 381 8.07 10.26 1.06
N SER A 382 7.82 9.36 2.01
CA SER A 382 6.56 8.64 2.09
C SER A 382 5.39 9.56 2.50
N GLY A 383 5.64 10.56 3.35
CA GLY A 383 4.69 11.64 3.67
C GLY A 383 4.35 12.49 2.46
N THR A 384 5.37 12.90 1.70
CA THR A 384 5.20 13.66 0.45
C THR A 384 4.40 12.88 -0.58
N TYR A 385 4.65 11.57 -0.73
CA TYR A 385 3.81 10.71 -1.56
C TYR A 385 2.32 10.76 -1.16
N LYS A 386 2.02 10.78 0.12
CA LYS A 386 0.62 10.83 0.61
C LYS A 386 -0.06 12.16 0.27
N ILE A 387 0.64 13.28 0.43
CA ILE A 387 0.08 14.59 0.09
C ILE A 387 0.05 14.87 -1.41
N ALA A 388 0.80 14.14 -2.22
CA ALA A 388 0.80 14.29 -3.67
C ALA A 388 -0.61 14.12 -4.29
N GLY A 389 -1.52 13.44 -3.61
CA GLY A 389 -2.93 13.36 -3.97
C GLY A 389 -3.62 14.72 -4.06
N TYR A 390 -3.22 15.72 -3.26
CA TYR A 390 -3.75 17.09 -3.31
C TYR A 390 -3.39 17.84 -4.59
N TYR A 391 -2.43 17.33 -5.35
CA TYR A 391 -1.98 17.88 -6.65
C TYR A 391 -2.48 17.06 -7.84
N ASN A 392 -3.30 16.05 -7.60
CA ASN A 392 -3.89 15.23 -8.65
C ASN A 392 -5.30 15.72 -9.00
N GLU A 393 -5.42 16.39 -10.14
CA GLU A 393 -6.68 16.97 -10.60
C GLU A 393 -7.83 15.96 -10.77
N SER A 394 -7.53 14.66 -10.92
CA SER A 394 -8.56 13.63 -11.08
C SER A 394 -9.42 13.40 -9.84
N TYR A 395 -8.94 13.81 -8.67
CA TYR A 395 -9.71 13.69 -7.42
C TYR A 395 -10.75 14.80 -7.23
N TYR A 396 -10.77 15.83 -8.10
CA TYR A 396 -11.60 17.00 -7.89
C TYR A 396 -12.74 17.10 -8.92
N PRO A 397 -13.98 17.35 -8.45
CA PRO A 397 -15.13 17.48 -9.35
C PRO A 397 -15.10 18.74 -10.22
N SER A 398 -14.41 19.82 -9.79
CA SER A 398 -14.17 21.03 -10.55
C SER A 398 -12.69 21.38 -10.53
N LYS A 399 -12.17 21.79 -11.69
CA LYS A 399 -10.76 22.20 -11.88
C LYS A 399 -10.60 23.71 -12.02
N GLU A 400 -11.70 24.42 -12.15
CA GLU A 400 -11.71 25.86 -12.43
C GLU A 400 -11.05 26.65 -11.29
N GLY A 401 -10.06 27.49 -11.65
CA GLY A 401 -9.34 28.33 -10.71
C GLY A 401 -8.33 27.59 -9.81
N ARG A 402 -8.09 26.28 -10.00
CA ARG A 402 -7.17 25.49 -9.18
C ARG A 402 -5.83 25.28 -9.86
N ASP A 403 -4.74 25.46 -9.12
CA ASP A 403 -3.40 25.06 -9.52
C ASP A 403 -3.03 23.70 -8.91
N PHE A 404 -2.71 22.73 -9.76
CA PHE A 404 -2.31 21.38 -9.38
C PHE A 404 -0.79 21.16 -9.51
N THR A 405 -0.02 22.23 -9.59
CA THR A 405 1.44 22.13 -9.64
C THR A 405 1.99 21.97 -8.23
N MET A 406 2.75 20.92 -7.99
CA MET A 406 3.53 20.79 -6.74
C MET A 406 4.69 21.79 -6.75
N PRO A 407 5.05 22.43 -5.63
CA PRO A 407 6.22 23.28 -5.55
C PRO A 407 7.54 22.46 -5.63
N TYR A 408 8.61 23.14 -6.01
CA TYR A 408 9.99 22.61 -5.98
C TYR A 408 10.20 21.26 -6.71
N TYR A 409 9.59 21.08 -7.86
CA TYR A 409 9.61 19.81 -8.61
C TYR A 409 10.99 19.25 -8.92
N ASP A 410 11.92 20.07 -9.38
CA ASP A 410 13.27 19.63 -9.69
C ASP A 410 13.95 19.07 -8.43
N LYS A 411 13.78 19.76 -7.31
CA LYS A 411 14.29 19.32 -6.01
C LYS A 411 13.63 18.02 -5.54
N LEU A 412 12.31 17.93 -5.72
CA LEU A 412 11.54 16.71 -5.40
C LEU A 412 12.04 15.50 -6.19
N MET A 413 12.24 15.66 -7.50
CA MET A 413 12.76 14.61 -8.35
C MET A 413 14.17 14.21 -7.96
N ASP A 414 15.06 15.17 -7.74
CA ASP A 414 16.44 14.91 -7.32
C ASP A 414 16.50 14.19 -5.97
N SER A 415 15.73 14.62 -4.99
CA SER A 415 15.66 13.97 -3.67
C SER A 415 15.11 12.54 -3.77
N THR A 416 14.08 12.34 -4.59
CA THR A 416 13.49 11.01 -4.78
C THR A 416 14.45 10.07 -5.52
N MET A 417 15.19 10.57 -6.54
CA MET A 417 16.24 9.80 -7.21
C MET A 417 17.35 9.38 -6.24
N ARG A 418 17.82 10.30 -5.37
CA ARG A 418 18.82 9.98 -4.34
C ARG A 418 18.32 8.89 -3.42
N ILE A 419 17.05 8.96 -2.97
CA ILE A 419 16.46 7.95 -2.10
C ILE A 419 16.42 6.58 -2.79
N ILE A 420 16.11 6.52 -4.08
CA ILE A 420 16.09 5.24 -4.82
C ILE A 420 17.50 4.68 -4.99
N LEU A 421 18.47 5.53 -5.28
CA LEU A 421 19.86 5.15 -5.58
C LEU A 421 20.73 4.88 -4.35
N ASP A 422 20.34 5.39 -3.19
CA ASP A 422 21.15 5.27 -1.97
C ASP A 422 21.07 3.84 -1.38
N GLU A 423 22.12 3.07 -1.59
CA GLU A 423 22.26 1.70 -1.08
C GLU A 423 22.27 1.64 0.45
N THR A 424 22.75 2.70 1.12
CA THR A 424 22.79 2.77 2.59
C THR A 424 21.39 2.96 3.18
N LEU A 425 20.51 3.66 2.48
CA LEU A 425 19.09 3.71 2.80
C LEU A 425 18.41 2.37 2.58
N ALA A 426 18.88 1.56 1.62
CA ALA A 426 18.36 0.22 1.39
C ALA A 426 18.56 -0.70 2.61
N GLU A 427 19.64 -0.54 3.36
CA GLU A 427 19.86 -1.26 4.62
C GLU A 427 18.92 -0.80 5.74
N LYS A 428 18.54 0.48 5.74
CA LYS A 428 17.60 1.07 6.70
C LYS A 428 16.14 0.89 6.31
N ARG A 429 15.85 0.58 5.03
CA ARG A 429 14.51 0.32 4.54
C ARG A 429 14.01 -1.00 5.08
N ARG A 430 12.84 -0.96 5.68
CA ARG A 430 12.24 -2.15 6.30
C ARG A 430 10.94 -2.56 5.63
N HIS A 431 10.32 -1.64 4.89
CA HIS A 431 9.02 -1.84 4.30
C HIS A 431 9.13 -1.85 2.77
N VAL A 432 8.57 -2.86 2.14
CA VAL A 432 8.49 -2.91 0.67
C VAL A 432 7.73 -1.72 0.08
N CYS A 433 6.85 -1.08 0.85
CA CYS A 433 6.14 0.11 0.41
C CYS A 433 7.07 1.32 0.20
N ASP A 434 8.23 1.40 0.85
CA ASP A 434 9.13 2.55 0.74
C ASP A 434 9.59 2.77 -0.71
N ILE A 435 10.06 1.71 -1.36
CA ILE A 435 10.46 1.80 -2.76
C ILE A 435 9.27 1.99 -3.72
N SER A 436 8.12 1.38 -3.42
CA SER A 436 6.90 1.57 -4.20
C SER A 436 6.38 3.01 -4.10
N ASN A 437 6.45 3.62 -2.89
CA ASN A 437 6.08 5.01 -2.66
C ASN A 437 7.02 5.97 -3.41
N ALA A 438 8.34 5.71 -3.39
CA ALA A 438 9.32 6.51 -4.12
C ALA A 438 9.03 6.52 -5.64
N TRP A 439 8.79 5.35 -6.23
CA TRP A 439 8.41 5.28 -7.64
C TRP A 439 7.04 5.89 -7.93
N SER A 440 6.10 5.80 -7.01
CA SER A 440 4.79 6.44 -7.14
C SER A 440 4.90 7.96 -7.08
N LEU A 441 5.76 8.49 -6.22
CA LEU A 441 6.06 9.90 -6.14
C LEU A 441 6.77 10.39 -7.40
N MET A 442 7.76 9.64 -7.90
CA MET A 442 8.43 9.93 -9.17
C MET A 442 7.45 9.97 -10.34
N LYS A 443 6.55 9.00 -10.43
CA LYS A 443 5.46 8.98 -11.42
C LYS A 443 4.59 10.24 -11.27
N THR A 444 4.16 10.59 -10.07
CA THR A 444 3.34 11.77 -9.83
C THR A 444 4.09 13.04 -10.25
N ALA A 445 5.35 13.18 -9.87
CA ALA A 445 6.19 14.29 -10.29
C ALA A 445 6.27 14.41 -11.83
N THR A 446 6.47 13.30 -12.54
CA THR A 446 6.50 13.33 -14.02
C THR A 446 5.15 13.63 -14.67
N TYR A 447 4.03 13.37 -13.98
CA TYR A 447 2.69 13.60 -14.53
C TYR A 447 2.10 14.98 -14.23
N THR A 448 2.35 15.54 -13.05
CA THR A 448 1.68 16.79 -12.63
C THR A 448 2.41 18.04 -13.03
N GLN A 449 3.65 17.94 -13.47
CA GLN A 449 4.51 19.08 -13.76
C GLN A 449 4.28 19.70 -15.13
N LYS A 450 4.43 21.03 -15.22
CA LYS A 450 4.35 21.79 -16.47
C LYS A 450 5.70 21.83 -17.21
N THR A 451 6.80 21.95 -16.47
CA THR A 451 8.16 22.03 -17.03
C THR A 451 9.17 21.50 -16.01
N ILE A 452 10.01 20.58 -16.43
CA ILE A 452 11.17 20.07 -15.67
C ILE A 452 12.42 20.70 -16.28
N SER A 453 13.39 21.12 -15.44
CA SER A 453 14.65 21.64 -15.96
C SER A 453 15.35 20.57 -16.83
N SER A 454 16.06 21.00 -17.85
CA SER A 454 16.80 20.07 -18.71
C SER A 454 17.87 19.30 -17.92
N GLU A 455 18.42 19.88 -16.87
CA GLU A 455 19.40 19.24 -15.99
C GLU A 455 18.77 18.09 -15.23
N THR A 456 17.68 18.33 -14.50
CA THR A 456 16.94 17.30 -13.75
C THR A 456 16.40 16.20 -14.68
N TRP A 457 15.86 16.61 -15.84
CA TRP A 457 15.37 15.63 -16.82
C TRP A 457 16.48 14.71 -17.35
N ASN A 458 17.63 15.27 -17.75
CA ASN A 458 18.76 14.49 -18.23
C ASN A 458 19.33 13.59 -17.13
N SER A 459 19.43 14.09 -15.89
CA SER A 459 19.81 13.30 -14.72
C SER A 459 18.86 12.15 -14.51
N PHE A 460 17.55 12.40 -14.54
CA PHE A 460 16.53 11.36 -14.41
C PHE A 460 16.67 10.27 -15.49
N VAL A 461 16.71 10.65 -16.75
CA VAL A 461 16.80 9.69 -17.87
C VAL A 461 18.07 8.86 -17.80
N SER A 462 19.21 9.47 -17.49
CA SER A 462 20.50 8.77 -17.40
C SER A 462 20.60 7.81 -16.21
N ASN A 463 19.90 8.10 -15.09
CA ASN A 463 19.91 7.27 -13.89
C ASN A 463 18.85 6.15 -13.91
N LEU A 464 17.91 6.14 -14.85
CA LEU A 464 16.83 5.12 -14.90
C LEU A 464 17.33 3.68 -14.81
N PRO A 465 18.37 3.24 -15.55
CA PRO A 465 18.86 1.86 -15.43
C PRO A 465 19.37 1.55 -14.02
N ALA A 466 20.13 2.44 -13.41
CA ALA A 466 20.64 2.28 -12.05
C ALA A 466 19.51 2.26 -11.01
N MET A 467 18.55 3.18 -11.12
CA MET A 467 17.38 3.22 -10.23
C MET A 467 16.58 1.91 -10.27
N ILE A 468 16.36 1.35 -11.46
CA ILE A 468 15.64 0.08 -11.63
C ILE A 468 16.44 -1.06 -11.03
N ASN A 469 17.76 -1.14 -11.26
CA ASN A 469 18.60 -2.20 -10.71
C ASN A 469 18.65 -2.14 -9.18
N THR A 470 18.83 -0.97 -8.58
CA THR A 470 18.77 -0.79 -7.10
C THR A 470 17.41 -1.21 -6.56
N THR A 471 16.34 -0.90 -7.28
CA THR A 471 14.98 -1.33 -6.93
C THR A 471 14.84 -2.84 -6.92
N VAL A 472 15.42 -3.54 -7.90
CA VAL A 472 15.42 -5.02 -7.94
C VAL A 472 16.15 -5.60 -6.73
N GLU A 473 17.36 -5.12 -6.44
CA GLU A 473 18.13 -5.59 -5.27
C GLU A 473 17.36 -5.38 -3.97
N TYR A 474 16.71 -4.24 -3.82
CA TYR A 474 15.89 -3.97 -2.66
C TYR A 474 14.66 -4.90 -2.58
N ALA A 475 13.92 -5.03 -3.67
CA ALA A 475 12.71 -5.86 -3.71
C ALA A 475 12.99 -7.35 -3.47
N LEU A 476 14.14 -7.85 -3.92
CA LEU A 476 14.57 -9.23 -3.70
C LEU A 476 14.80 -9.57 -2.22
N LYS A 477 15.12 -8.59 -1.36
CA LYS A 477 15.21 -8.79 0.11
C LYS A 477 13.85 -9.14 0.74
N HIS A 478 12.76 -8.89 0.04
CA HIS A 478 11.41 -9.20 0.47
C HIS A 478 10.85 -10.49 -0.15
N LYS A 479 11.53 -11.06 -1.15
CA LYS A 479 11.09 -12.28 -1.82
C LYS A 479 11.29 -13.48 -0.91
N THR A 480 10.29 -14.34 -0.82
CA THR A 480 10.28 -15.53 0.02
C THR A 480 10.47 -16.80 -0.80
N ALA A 481 10.91 -17.87 -0.16
CA ALA A 481 11.15 -19.16 -0.82
C ALA A 481 9.86 -19.82 -1.35
N ASP A 482 8.71 -19.44 -0.82
CA ASP A 482 7.40 -19.93 -1.28
C ASP A 482 6.85 -19.19 -2.50
N GLY A 483 7.60 -18.22 -3.05
CA GLY A 483 7.23 -17.43 -4.23
C GLY A 483 6.48 -16.12 -3.91
N GLY A 484 6.16 -15.87 -2.64
CA GLY A 484 5.53 -14.63 -2.18
C GLY A 484 6.52 -13.52 -1.84
N TYR A 485 6.02 -12.48 -1.19
CA TYR A 485 6.81 -11.33 -0.72
C TYR A 485 6.39 -10.92 0.68
N THR A 486 7.35 -10.59 1.53
CA THR A 486 7.10 -10.01 2.85
C THR A 486 6.94 -8.50 2.78
N TYR A 487 6.18 -7.94 3.71
CA TYR A 487 6.07 -6.48 3.85
C TYR A 487 7.34 -5.88 4.48
N TYR A 488 7.93 -6.60 5.45
CA TYR A 488 9.22 -6.26 6.06
C TYR A 488 10.33 -7.14 5.47
N ALA A 489 11.50 -6.57 5.20
CA ALA A 489 12.62 -7.32 4.64
C ALA A 489 13.03 -8.49 5.56
N GLY A 490 12.99 -9.70 5.04
CA GLY A 490 13.41 -10.92 5.74
C GLY A 490 12.50 -11.35 6.90
N ILE A 491 11.38 -10.68 7.14
CA ILE A 491 10.48 -11.00 8.24
C ILE A 491 9.04 -10.96 7.76
N GLY A 492 8.35 -12.08 7.82
CA GLY A 492 6.91 -12.12 7.61
C GLY A 492 6.22 -11.29 8.71
N ALA A 493 5.51 -10.24 8.34
CA ALA A 493 4.83 -9.39 9.29
C ALA A 493 3.74 -10.16 10.03
N GLY A 494 3.80 -10.15 11.33
CA GLY A 494 2.75 -10.75 12.18
C GLY A 494 1.47 -9.94 12.22
N GLY A 495 1.42 -8.77 11.65
CA GLY A 495 0.25 -7.94 11.76
C GLY A 495 0.39 -6.63 11.00
N ASN A 496 0.54 -6.72 9.69
CA ASN A 496 0.43 -5.49 8.92
C ASN A 496 -1.02 -5.02 8.97
N GLN A 497 -1.19 -3.79 9.43
CA GLN A 497 -2.46 -3.08 9.40
C GLN A 497 -3.55 -3.65 10.33
N GLY A 498 -3.19 -4.30 11.44
CA GLY A 498 -4.15 -4.69 12.47
C GLY A 498 -5.03 -5.89 12.15
N MET A 499 -4.63 -6.74 11.19
CA MET A 499 -5.29 -8.02 10.97
C MET A 499 -4.68 -9.08 11.89
N ILE A 500 -5.51 -10.02 12.36
CA ILE A 500 -5.00 -11.20 13.06
C ILE A 500 -4.35 -12.10 12.02
N HIS A 501 -3.06 -12.30 12.15
CA HIS A 501 -2.31 -13.21 11.31
C HIS A 501 -1.57 -14.22 12.16
N ALA A 502 -1.54 -15.46 11.69
CA ALA A 502 -0.56 -16.39 12.21
C ALA A 502 0.83 -15.82 11.92
N TYR A 503 1.64 -15.70 12.94
CA TYR A 503 3.02 -15.30 12.75
C TYR A 503 3.72 -16.34 11.89
N SER A 504 4.34 -15.90 10.83
CA SER A 504 5.27 -16.68 10.05
C SER A 504 6.44 -15.79 9.70
N LEU A 505 7.61 -16.36 9.72
CA LEU A 505 8.87 -15.64 9.62
C LEU A 505 9.40 -15.64 8.19
N SER A 506 8.92 -16.58 7.38
CA SER A 506 9.46 -16.84 6.05
C SER A 506 8.42 -16.87 4.93
N ASP A 507 7.14 -16.77 5.27
CA ASP A 507 6.07 -16.84 4.27
C ASP A 507 5.82 -15.48 3.64
N GLY A 508 5.56 -15.49 2.35
CA GLY A 508 5.02 -14.33 1.65
C GLY A 508 3.65 -13.91 2.18
N GLU A 509 3.33 -12.64 2.04
CA GLU A 509 2.06 -12.08 2.47
C GLU A 509 1.45 -11.14 1.44
N MET A 510 0.12 -11.04 1.41
CA MET A 510 -0.58 -10.29 0.37
C MET A 510 -0.27 -8.80 0.35
N SER A 511 0.07 -8.19 1.49
CA SER A 511 0.48 -6.78 1.49
C SER A 511 1.81 -6.58 0.78
N GLY A 512 2.80 -7.46 1.03
CA GLY A 512 4.08 -7.44 0.33
C GLY A 512 3.91 -7.65 -1.18
N ALA A 513 3.21 -8.72 -1.57
CA ALA A 513 2.97 -9.05 -2.97
C ALA A 513 2.23 -7.94 -3.73
N SER A 514 1.19 -7.33 -3.13
CA SER A 514 0.45 -6.23 -3.76
C SER A 514 1.30 -4.98 -3.96
N MET A 515 2.26 -4.69 -3.06
CA MET A 515 3.17 -3.56 -3.20
C MET A 515 4.21 -3.79 -4.32
N ILE A 516 4.72 -5.01 -4.45
CA ILE A 516 5.60 -5.38 -5.57
C ILE A 516 4.88 -5.22 -6.91
N LEU A 517 3.60 -5.59 -6.98
CA LEU A 517 2.81 -5.38 -8.21
C LEU A 517 2.53 -3.90 -8.49
N ALA A 518 2.23 -3.11 -7.46
CA ALA A 518 2.10 -1.66 -7.59
C ALA A 518 3.41 -1.01 -8.04
N LEU A 519 4.55 -1.54 -7.60
CA LEU A 519 5.87 -1.10 -8.03
C LEU A 519 6.05 -1.26 -9.54
N ARG A 520 5.61 -2.37 -10.13
CA ARG A 520 5.65 -2.60 -11.59
C ARG A 520 4.87 -1.51 -12.33
N ASP A 521 3.63 -1.26 -11.92
CA ASP A 521 2.81 -0.22 -12.50
C ASP A 521 3.49 1.17 -12.42
N ASN A 522 4.09 1.49 -11.27
CA ASN A 522 4.76 2.76 -11.06
C ASN A 522 6.02 2.90 -11.93
N VAL A 523 6.88 1.87 -12.01
CA VAL A 523 8.08 1.88 -12.84
C VAL A 523 7.72 2.07 -14.31
N TYR A 524 6.85 1.22 -14.87
CA TYR A 524 6.50 1.29 -16.29
C TYR A 524 5.80 2.59 -16.67
N ASN A 525 4.91 3.10 -15.83
CA ASN A 525 4.30 4.41 -16.05
C ASN A 525 5.32 5.56 -15.99
N THR A 526 6.27 5.50 -15.05
CA THR A 526 7.33 6.52 -14.91
C THR A 526 8.25 6.55 -16.14
N VAL A 527 8.60 5.38 -16.67
CA VAL A 527 9.42 5.30 -17.90
C VAL A 527 8.60 5.44 -19.18
N CYS A 528 7.29 5.67 -19.07
CA CYS A 528 6.37 5.81 -20.18
C CYS A 528 6.45 4.64 -21.18
N LEU A 529 6.19 3.43 -20.66
CA LEU A 529 6.15 2.19 -21.43
C LEU A 529 4.90 1.40 -21.12
N ASN A 530 4.38 0.72 -22.14
CA ASN A 530 3.39 -0.32 -21.93
C ASN A 530 4.07 -1.51 -21.24
N LYS A 531 3.43 -2.06 -20.24
CA LYS A 531 3.91 -3.25 -19.54
C LYS A 531 3.86 -4.45 -20.49
N PRO A 532 4.95 -5.20 -20.66
CA PRO A 532 4.90 -6.45 -21.40
C PRO A 532 3.99 -7.47 -20.70
N ILE A 533 3.45 -8.42 -21.45
CA ILE A 533 2.80 -9.60 -20.89
C ILE A 533 3.87 -10.41 -20.15
N LEU A 534 3.62 -10.76 -18.89
CA LEU A 534 4.56 -11.54 -18.07
C LEU A 534 4.47 -13.02 -18.39
N PHE A 535 3.26 -13.51 -18.58
CA PHE A 535 2.97 -14.92 -18.83
C PHE A 535 2.05 -15.01 -20.05
N ASP A 536 2.57 -15.54 -21.14
CA ASP A 536 1.84 -15.80 -22.39
C ASP A 536 1.30 -17.24 -22.45
N ASP A 537 1.74 -18.09 -21.54
CA ASP A 537 1.38 -19.50 -21.40
C ASP A 537 0.34 -19.76 -20.30
N ILE A 538 -0.11 -18.74 -19.57
CA ILE A 538 -1.11 -18.87 -18.50
C ILE A 538 -2.24 -17.86 -18.74
N THR A 539 -3.43 -18.38 -18.86
CA THR A 539 -4.66 -17.57 -19.00
C THR A 539 -5.40 -17.43 -17.66
N VAL A 540 -6.38 -16.54 -17.62
CA VAL A 540 -7.29 -16.44 -16.46
C VAL A 540 -8.05 -17.74 -16.22
N THR A 541 -8.44 -18.44 -17.30
CA THR A 541 -9.10 -19.75 -17.21
C THR A 541 -8.19 -20.79 -16.57
N ASP A 542 -6.92 -20.86 -16.98
CA ASP A 542 -5.93 -21.77 -16.36
C ASP A 542 -5.76 -21.49 -14.87
N PHE A 543 -5.68 -20.21 -14.47
CA PHE A 543 -5.63 -19.85 -13.05
C PHE A 543 -6.87 -20.33 -12.29
N VAL A 544 -8.06 -20.13 -12.84
CA VAL A 544 -9.32 -20.57 -12.19
C VAL A 544 -9.39 -22.10 -12.14
N ASP A 545 -8.87 -22.79 -13.13
CA ASP A 545 -8.77 -24.26 -13.11
C ASP A 545 -7.81 -24.74 -12.02
N MET A 546 -6.66 -24.05 -11.82
CA MET A 546 -5.78 -24.32 -10.67
C MET A 546 -6.52 -24.16 -9.33
N LEU A 547 -7.38 -23.15 -9.17
CA LEU A 547 -8.17 -22.98 -7.93
C LEU A 547 -9.13 -24.15 -7.68
N LYS A 548 -9.72 -24.73 -8.72
CA LYS A 548 -10.65 -25.89 -8.60
C LYS A 548 -9.96 -27.15 -8.08
N GLU A 549 -8.65 -27.28 -8.31
CA GLU A 549 -7.86 -28.42 -7.85
C GLU A 549 -7.40 -28.25 -6.38
N VAL A 550 -7.55 -27.08 -5.77
CA VAL A 550 -7.17 -26.86 -4.37
C VAL A 550 -8.10 -27.62 -3.43
N LYS A 551 -7.51 -28.44 -2.58
CA LYS A 551 -8.23 -29.19 -1.55
C LYS A 551 -8.10 -28.50 -0.19
N PRO A 552 -9.09 -28.67 0.72
CA PRO A 552 -8.95 -28.24 2.10
C PRO A 552 -7.70 -28.82 2.74
N THR A 553 -6.91 -27.98 3.38
CA THR A 553 -5.68 -28.39 4.07
C THR A 553 -5.99 -28.71 5.55
N PRO A 554 -5.45 -29.81 6.10
CA PRO A 554 -5.54 -30.04 7.54
C PRO A 554 -4.93 -28.86 8.32
N LYS A 555 -5.64 -28.39 9.34
CA LYS A 555 -5.22 -27.26 10.16
C LYS A 555 -4.26 -27.69 11.26
N ILE A 556 -3.20 -26.90 11.47
CA ILE A 556 -2.31 -27.04 12.62
C ILE A 556 -3.06 -26.48 13.84
N MET A 557 -3.14 -27.30 14.87
CA MET A 557 -3.83 -26.93 16.10
C MET A 557 -2.81 -26.39 17.10
N PRO A 558 -2.97 -25.14 17.62
CA PRO A 558 -2.12 -24.66 18.70
C PRO A 558 -2.20 -25.56 19.93
N ALA A 559 -1.07 -25.77 20.57
CA ALA A 559 -1.03 -26.56 21.80
C ALA A 559 -1.71 -25.78 22.95
N SER A 560 -2.68 -26.42 23.60
CA SER A 560 -3.34 -25.83 24.77
C SER A 560 -2.53 -25.98 26.08
N ASN A 561 -1.48 -26.81 26.06
CA ASN A 561 -0.53 -26.98 27.14
C ASN A 561 0.87 -27.20 26.56
N MET A 562 1.84 -26.50 27.09
CA MET A 562 3.27 -26.64 26.77
C MET A 562 4.10 -26.54 28.05
N ASN A 563 5.17 -27.30 28.12
CA ASN A 563 6.12 -27.25 29.23
C ASN A 563 7.52 -27.63 28.70
N TYR A 564 8.42 -26.67 28.66
CA TYR A 564 9.78 -26.83 28.14
C TYR A 564 10.79 -26.30 29.15
N THR A 565 11.81 -27.08 29.47
CA THR A 565 13.01 -26.66 30.21
C THR A 565 14.19 -26.47 29.30
N PHE A 566 14.07 -26.89 28.03
CA PHE A 566 15.12 -26.89 26.97
C PHE A 566 16.28 -27.87 27.25
N ASP A 567 16.39 -28.49 28.39
CA ASP A 567 17.48 -29.40 28.78
C ASP A 567 17.58 -30.65 27.89
N ASP A 568 16.45 -31.08 27.37
CA ASP A 568 16.35 -32.27 26.50
C ASP A 568 16.67 -31.93 25.01
N MET A 569 16.89 -30.65 24.66
CA MET A 569 17.19 -30.23 23.32
C MET A 569 18.69 -30.19 23.06
N GLU A 570 19.12 -30.55 21.83
CA GLU A 570 20.52 -30.40 21.45
C GLU A 570 20.94 -28.95 21.34
N THR A 571 22.16 -28.61 21.72
CA THR A 571 22.71 -27.25 21.53
C THR A 571 22.88 -26.95 20.03
N GLY A 572 22.54 -25.72 19.63
CA GLY A 572 22.56 -25.28 18.25
C GLY A 572 21.31 -24.51 17.84
N PRO A 573 21.03 -24.37 16.55
CA PRO A 573 19.83 -23.68 16.07
C PRO A 573 18.56 -24.32 16.66
N LEU A 574 17.60 -23.47 17.06
CA LEU A 574 16.32 -23.96 17.60
C LEU A 574 15.63 -24.90 16.60
N PRO A 575 15.29 -26.13 16.97
CA PRO A 575 14.57 -27.04 16.10
C PRO A 575 13.21 -26.44 15.69
N GLN A 576 12.95 -26.43 14.39
CA GLN A 576 11.67 -26.01 13.86
C GLN A 576 10.65 -27.15 13.96
N ASN A 577 9.37 -26.85 14.11
CA ASN A 577 8.25 -27.81 14.14
C ASN A 577 8.02 -28.59 15.45
N ASN A 578 8.71 -28.25 16.54
CA ASN A 578 8.43 -28.80 17.87
C ASN A 578 7.58 -27.85 18.73
N GLY A 579 6.65 -27.13 18.13
CA GLY A 579 5.88 -26.09 18.80
C GLY A 579 6.61 -24.72 18.81
N PHE A 580 7.75 -24.64 18.15
CA PHE A 580 8.54 -23.43 17.99
C PHE A 580 8.86 -23.18 16.52
N ARG A 581 8.84 -21.92 16.12
CA ARG A 581 9.29 -21.43 14.82
C ARG A 581 10.11 -20.16 15.02
N SER A 582 11.24 -20.05 14.36
CA SER A 582 12.11 -18.89 14.60
C SER A 582 12.81 -18.38 13.34
N THR A 583 13.18 -17.09 13.37
CA THR A 583 14.17 -16.49 12.45
C THR A 583 15.17 -15.65 13.23
N GLY A 584 16.30 -15.39 12.60
CA GLY A 584 17.40 -14.69 13.25
C GLY A 584 18.20 -15.63 14.14
N ASN A 585 19.03 -15.08 14.98
CA ASN A 585 19.91 -15.84 15.85
C ASN A 585 19.16 -16.29 17.12
N ILE A 586 18.50 -17.46 17.02
CA ILE A 586 17.82 -18.12 18.14
C ILE A 586 18.33 -19.55 18.24
N THR A 587 18.95 -19.84 19.34
CA THR A 587 19.68 -21.10 19.59
C THR A 587 19.32 -21.70 20.92
N ILE A 588 19.55 -22.99 21.09
CA ILE A 588 19.64 -23.65 22.38
C ILE A 588 21.11 -23.66 22.78
N GLU A 589 21.42 -23.11 23.94
CA GLU A 589 22.80 -23.04 24.47
C GLU A 589 22.83 -23.54 25.91
N GLU A 590 24.05 -23.86 26.39
CA GLU A 590 24.26 -24.11 27.82
C GLU A 590 23.88 -22.84 28.59
N ASP A 591 23.15 -23.02 29.67
CA ASP A 591 22.76 -21.91 30.53
C ASP A 591 23.98 -21.27 31.14
N PRO A 592 24.16 -19.95 31.02
CA PRO A 592 25.38 -19.29 31.56
C PRO A 592 25.50 -19.34 33.08
N ASP A 593 24.44 -19.61 33.80
CA ASP A 593 24.42 -19.62 35.27
C ASP A 593 24.30 -21.04 35.87
N TYR A 594 23.80 -22.02 35.10
CA TYR A 594 23.50 -23.36 35.58
C TYR A 594 24.22 -24.44 34.75
N ILE A 595 25.34 -24.93 35.27
CA ILE A 595 26.17 -25.92 34.58
C ILE A 595 25.35 -27.21 34.33
N GLY A 596 25.22 -27.57 33.04
CA GLY A 596 24.52 -28.80 32.62
C GLY A 596 23.04 -28.59 32.31
N GLU A 597 22.51 -27.38 32.51
CA GLU A 597 21.17 -27.00 32.07
C GLU A 597 21.28 -26.22 30.71
N ARG A 598 20.18 -26.14 29.98
CA ARG A 598 20.13 -25.46 28.69
C ARG A 598 19.00 -24.45 28.67
N ALA A 599 19.23 -23.34 27.97
CA ALA A 599 18.24 -22.29 27.80
C ALA A 599 18.10 -21.88 26.33
N LEU A 600 16.96 -21.33 25.99
CA LEU A 600 16.71 -20.71 24.70
C LEU A 600 17.35 -19.32 24.66
N LYS A 601 18.38 -19.13 23.83
CA LYS A 601 19.03 -17.84 23.62
C LYS A 601 18.44 -17.11 22.42
N ILE A 602 18.09 -15.85 22.63
CA ILE A 602 17.70 -14.92 21.60
C ILE A 602 18.75 -13.80 21.54
N GLU A 603 19.39 -13.65 20.40
CA GLU A 603 20.46 -12.68 20.23
C GLU A 603 20.20 -11.75 19.05
N SER A 604 20.36 -10.46 19.26
CA SER A 604 20.32 -9.44 18.22
C SER A 604 21.65 -8.67 18.22
N ASP A 605 22.25 -8.56 17.06
CA ASP A 605 23.45 -7.73 16.83
C ASP A 605 23.11 -6.26 16.50
N GLY A 606 21.83 -5.94 16.47
CA GLY A 606 21.31 -4.62 16.08
C GLY A 606 21.02 -4.47 14.59
N ASN A 607 21.41 -5.44 13.75
CA ASN A 607 21.17 -5.42 12.31
C ASN A 607 20.00 -6.34 11.89
N GLY A 608 19.56 -7.21 12.80
CA GLY A 608 18.47 -8.14 12.57
C GLY A 608 17.44 -8.11 13.70
N ARG A 609 16.23 -8.58 13.41
CA ARG A 609 15.16 -8.74 14.40
C ARG A 609 14.86 -10.21 14.56
N PRO A 610 15.48 -10.89 15.54
CA PRO A 610 15.08 -12.26 15.84
C PRO A 610 13.61 -12.29 16.25
N VAL A 611 12.90 -13.28 15.75
CA VAL A 611 11.50 -13.55 16.12
C VAL A 611 11.35 -15.03 16.44
N LEU A 612 10.79 -15.30 17.58
CA LEU A 612 10.37 -16.61 18.03
C LEU A 612 8.85 -16.66 18.03
N ILE A 613 8.29 -17.72 17.47
CA ILE A 613 6.88 -18.04 17.58
C ILE A 613 6.76 -19.32 18.41
N ILE A 614 5.94 -19.23 19.42
CA ILE A 614 5.59 -20.37 20.25
C ILE A 614 4.15 -20.75 19.90
N ASP A 615 3.95 -21.94 19.36
CA ASP A 615 2.64 -22.46 18.95
C ASP A 615 1.82 -22.90 20.16
N ALA A 616 1.66 -22.00 21.13
CA ALA A 616 0.81 -22.15 22.31
C ALA A 616 -0.38 -21.21 22.21
N GLY A 617 -1.59 -21.69 22.48
CA GLY A 617 -2.77 -20.87 22.29
C GLY A 617 -3.99 -21.34 23.08
N THR A 618 -4.99 -20.47 23.13
CA THR A 618 -6.30 -20.74 23.74
C THR A 618 -7.39 -20.74 22.69
N ARG A 619 -8.49 -21.42 23.00
CA ARG A 619 -9.66 -21.52 22.14
C ARG A 619 -10.93 -21.12 22.85
N SER A 620 -11.90 -20.66 22.04
CA SER A 620 -13.28 -20.47 22.50
C SER A 620 -13.40 -19.56 23.72
N GLY A 621 -12.52 -18.55 23.81
CA GLY A 621 -12.55 -17.55 24.86
C GLY A 621 -12.15 -18.07 26.23
N LYS A 622 -11.34 -19.13 26.30
CA LYS A 622 -10.75 -19.58 27.55
C LYS A 622 -9.56 -18.73 27.96
N GLY A 623 -9.34 -18.59 29.25
CA GLY A 623 -8.14 -17.98 29.82
C GLY A 623 -6.93 -18.91 29.77
N PHE A 624 -5.77 -18.39 30.14
CA PHE A 624 -4.52 -19.15 30.23
C PHE A 624 -3.62 -18.63 31.34
N THR A 625 -2.64 -19.46 31.63
CA THR A 625 -1.46 -19.09 32.41
C THR A 625 -0.22 -19.37 31.59
N CYS A 626 0.67 -18.36 31.44
CA CYS A 626 1.97 -18.49 30.83
C CYS A 626 3.05 -18.11 31.83
N GLU A 627 4.01 -19.00 32.06
CA GLU A 627 5.15 -18.78 32.97
C GLU A 627 6.44 -19.06 32.21
N PHE A 628 7.49 -18.26 32.48
CA PHE A 628 8.83 -18.51 31.98
C PHE A 628 9.84 -17.76 32.85
N ASP A 629 11.05 -18.27 32.85
CA ASP A 629 12.20 -17.59 33.44
C ASP A 629 12.94 -16.83 32.35
N ILE A 630 13.32 -15.59 32.61
CA ILE A 630 14.00 -14.73 31.62
C ILE A 630 15.18 -14.00 32.25
N LYS A 631 16.26 -13.93 31.47
CA LYS A 631 17.44 -13.13 31.73
C LYS A 631 17.74 -12.28 30.49
N PHE A 632 18.12 -11.02 30.69
CA PHE A 632 18.22 -10.09 29.57
C PHE A 632 19.41 -9.13 29.74
N TYR A 633 20.24 -9.03 28.70
CA TYR A 633 21.39 -8.12 28.63
C TYR A 633 21.30 -7.22 27.41
N SER A 634 21.76 -5.98 27.54
CA SER A 634 21.89 -5.08 26.40
C SER A 634 23.07 -4.16 26.54
N ALA A 635 23.80 -3.97 25.45
CA ALA A 635 24.90 -2.99 25.37
C ALA A 635 24.36 -1.54 25.22
N LYS A 636 23.11 -1.39 24.72
CA LYS A 636 22.41 -0.10 24.59
C LYS A 636 21.05 -0.20 25.25
N PRO A 637 21.01 -0.24 26.58
CA PRO A 637 19.81 -0.60 27.32
C PRO A 637 18.64 0.38 27.13
N GLU A 638 18.89 1.63 26.81
CA GLU A 638 17.88 2.67 26.59
C GLU A 638 17.07 2.45 25.30
N THR A 639 17.61 1.69 24.34
CA THR A 639 16.98 1.44 23.04
C THR A 639 16.57 -0.02 22.82
N SER A 640 17.06 -0.94 23.66
CA SER A 640 16.80 -2.37 23.51
C SER A 640 15.42 -2.74 24.02
N PHE A 641 14.69 -3.53 23.24
CA PHE A 641 13.32 -3.90 23.56
C PHE A 641 13.01 -5.32 23.09
N LEU A 642 12.79 -6.21 24.03
CA LEU A 642 12.26 -7.55 23.78
C LEU A 642 10.76 -7.57 24.10
N VAL A 643 9.95 -8.05 23.17
CA VAL A 643 8.49 -7.99 23.24
C VAL A 643 7.90 -9.39 23.22
N PHE A 644 7.09 -9.72 24.20
CA PHE A 644 6.20 -10.86 24.18
C PHE A 644 4.78 -10.40 23.81
N GLU A 645 4.24 -10.95 22.75
CA GLU A 645 2.89 -10.64 22.27
C GLU A 645 2.01 -11.88 22.41
N PHE A 646 0.97 -11.75 23.20
CA PHE A 646 -0.08 -12.77 23.35
C PHE A 646 -1.25 -12.35 22.47
N GLY A 647 -1.32 -12.92 21.26
CA GLY A 647 -2.32 -12.58 20.27
C GLY A 647 -1.79 -11.77 19.08
N SER A 648 -2.58 -10.89 18.50
CA SER A 648 -2.14 -10.09 17.34
C SER A 648 -1.68 -8.70 17.75
N TYR A 649 -0.82 -8.10 16.93
CA TYR A 649 -0.12 -6.82 17.14
C TYR A 649 -0.99 -5.65 17.65
N ASP A 650 -2.22 -5.47 17.15
CA ASP A 650 -3.07 -4.34 17.55
C ASP A 650 -3.98 -4.62 18.74
N TYR A 651 -4.09 -5.88 19.16
CA TYR A 651 -5.02 -6.32 20.20
C TYR A 651 -4.37 -7.33 21.17
N ALA A 652 -3.07 -7.48 21.07
CA ALA A 652 -2.32 -8.35 21.95
C ALA A 652 -2.07 -7.67 23.30
N THR A 653 -2.05 -8.48 24.34
CA THR A 653 -1.30 -8.12 25.52
C THR A 653 0.17 -8.19 25.19
N VAL A 654 0.84 -7.06 25.24
CA VAL A 654 2.27 -6.96 24.94
C VAL A 654 3.03 -6.69 26.22
N LEU A 655 3.97 -7.59 26.53
CA LEU A 655 4.99 -7.37 27.53
C LEU A 655 6.26 -6.94 26.84
N GLY A 656 6.77 -5.76 27.17
CA GLY A 656 8.03 -5.29 26.64
C GLY A 656 9.07 -5.13 27.76
N PHE A 657 10.27 -5.53 27.47
CA PHE A 657 11.41 -5.41 28.36
C PHE A 657 12.43 -4.47 27.74
N ARG A 658 12.67 -3.32 28.36
CA ARG A 658 13.73 -2.40 27.96
C ARG A 658 14.39 -1.79 29.18
N LYS A 659 15.67 -1.51 29.12
CA LYS A 659 16.38 -0.76 30.14
C LYS A 659 16.15 0.74 29.95
N ASN A 660 15.82 1.46 31.02
CA ASN A 660 15.65 2.90 31.00
C ASN A 660 16.27 3.49 32.28
N ASN A 661 17.19 4.48 32.14
CA ASN A 661 17.77 5.24 33.22
C ASN A 661 18.22 4.39 34.44
N GLY A 662 18.88 3.25 34.21
CA GLY A 662 19.41 2.39 35.27
C GLY A 662 18.49 1.23 35.71
N GLY A 663 17.37 0.98 35.05
CA GLY A 663 16.48 -0.15 35.33
C GLY A 663 15.78 -0.68 34.10
N TYR A 664 15.12 -1.83 34.23
CA TYR A 664 14.32 -2.41 33.18
C TYR A 664 12.84 -2.03 33.36
N ILE A 665 12.16 -1.82 32.25
CA ILE A 665 10.76 -1.42 32.26
C ILE A 665 9.93 -2.53 31.65
N MET A 666 8.88 -2.93 32.34
CA MET A 666 7.79 -3.66 31.74
C MET A 666 6.74 -2.68 31.26
N SER A 667 6.42 -2.70 29.99
CA SER A 667 5.39 -1.82 29.42
C SER A 667 4.37 -2.62 28.64
N ARG A 668 3.14 -2.12 28.64
CA ARG A 668 2.06 -2.58 27.78
C ARG A 668 1.86 -1.56 26.66
N THR A 669 1.70 -2.04 25.44
CA THR A 669 1.34 -1.17 24.32
C THR A 669 -0.09 -0.63 24.44
N ALA A 670 -0.95 -1.31 25.19
CA ALA A 670 -2.33 -0.91 25.39
C ALA A 670 -2.48 0.52 25.97
N ASP A 671 -1.61 0.93 26.87
CA ASP A 671 -1.67 2.21 27.57
C ASP A 671 -0.62 3.23 27.07
N LYS A 672 -0.23 3.20 25.78
CA LYS A 672 0.82 4.08 25.22
C LYS A 672 2.14 4.01 25.99
N GLY A 673 2.51 2.82 26.46
CA GLY A 673 3.78 2.60 27.16
C GLY A 673 3.81 3.15 28.58
N LYS A 674 2.72 3.13 29.31
CA LYS A 674 2.79 3.33 30.75
C LYS A 674 3.78 2.36 31.35
N ASN A 675 4.82 2.91 31.96
CA ASN A 675 5.82 2.15 32.68
C ASN A 675 5.18 1.51 33.90
N VAL A 676 5.08 0.21 33.91
CA VAL A 676 4.45 -0.52 35.00
C VAL A 676 5.33 -0.51 36.24
N LYS A 677 6.64 -0.72 36.05
CA LYS A 677 7.62 -0.64 37.13
C LYS A 677 9.05 -0.54 36.56
N THR A 678 9.89 0.26 37.18
CA THR A 678 11.32 0.25 36.93
C THR A 678 11.93 -0.82 37.83
N LEU A 679 12.64 -1.81 37.26
CA LEU A 679 13.31 -2.87 37.96
C LEU A 679 14.84 -2.66 37.96
N PRO A 680 15.56 -2.97 39.02
CA PRO A 680 16.94 -2.54 39.16
C PRO A 680 17.94 -3.25 38.24
N ASP A 681 17.82 -4.54 37.98
CA ASP A 681 18.68 -5.29 37.07
C ASP A 681 18.09 -6.66 36.71
N TRP A 682 18.47 -7.20 35.54
CA TRP A 682 18.04 -8.49 35.02
C TRP A 682 19.21 -9.39 34.64
N THR A 683 20.33 -9.23 35.33
CA THR A 683 21.50 -10.11 35.20
C THR A 683 21.23 -11.50 35.74
N ASP A 684 20.28 -11.61 36.68
CA ASP A 684 19.78 -12.88 37.18
C ASP A 684 18.42 -13.23 36.56
N TYR A 685 18.09 -14.51 36.47
CA TYR A 685 16.78 -14.95 36.02
C TYR A 685 15.63 -14.35 36.85
N LYS A 686 14.61 -13.90 36.15
CA LYS A 686 13.35 -13.42 36.72
C LYS A 686 12.21 -14.29 36.24
N LYS A 687 11.44 -14.80 37.18
CA LYS A 687 10.23 -15.58 36.87
C LYS A 687 9.10 -14.65 36.48
N VAL A 688 8.70 -14.72 35.25
CA VAL A 688 7.53 -13.99 34.68
C VAL A 688 6.35 -14.93 34.67
N LYS A 689 5.18 -14.44 35.14
CA LYS A 689 3.90 -15.15 35.00
C LYS A 689 2.85 -14.18 34.46
N VAL A 690 2.16 -14.62 33.45
CA VAL A 690 1.01 -13.92 32.85
C VAL A 690 -0.21 -14.79 33.06
N GLU A 691 -1.23 -14.25 33.74
CA GLU A 691 -2.54 -14.87 33.83
C GLU A 691 -3.54 -14.07 33.01
N TYR A 692 -4.33 -14.76 32.22
CA TYR A 692 -5.39 -14.20 31.43
C TYR A 692 -6.74 -14.82 31.77
N ASN A 693 -7.71 -13.96 32.10
CA ASN A 693 -9.07 -14.36 32.37
C ASN A 693 -10.04 -13.53 31.51
N PRO A 694 -10.67 -14.13 30.50
CA PRO A 694 -11.58 -13.41 29.61
C PRO A 694 -12.79 -12.78 30.32
N SER A 695 -13.12 -13.20 31.51
CA SER A 695 -14.20 -12.63 32.33
C SER A 695 -13.72 -11.57 33.33
N GLY A 696 -12.44 -11.25 33.33
CA GLY A 696 -11.80 -10.41 34.34
C GLY A 696 -12.04 -8.91 34.22
N GLY A 697 -12.64 -8.44 33.11
CA GLY A 697 -12.90 -7.01 32.90
C GLY A 697 -11.61 -6.17 32.97
N ALA A 698 -11.55 -5.21 33.87
CA ALA A 698 -10.38 -4.35 34.08
C ALA A 698 -9.12 -5.12 34.57
N GLU A 699 -9.30 -6.32 35.11
CA GLU A 699 -8.25 -7.18 35.62
C GLU A 699 -8.09 -8.49 34.79
N ALA A 700 -8.48 -8.44 33.51
CA ALA A 700 -8.45 -9.61 32.65
C ALA A 700 -7.04 -10.21 32.51
N VAL A 701 -6.01 -9.36 32.52
CA VAL A 701 -4.61 -9.78 32.47
C VAL A 701 -3.92 -9.41 33.78
N LYS A 702 -3.24 -10.38 34.39
CA LYS A 702 -2.40 -10.19 35.58
C LYS A 702 -0.97 -10.53 35.26
N LEU A 703 -0.05 -9.66 35.63
CA LEU A 703 1.37 -9.82 35.45
C LEU A 703 2.08 -9.95 36.78
N TYR A 704 2.84 -11.03 36.95
CA TYR A 704 3.63 -11.29 38.14
C TYR A 704 5.12 -11.36 37.77
N LEU A 705 5.96 -10.91 38.68
CA LEU A 705 7.41 -11.08 38.63
C LEU A 705 7.87 -11.67 39.97
N ASP A 706 8.63 -12.76 39.93
CA ASP A 706 9.10 -13.49 41.11
C ASP A 706 7.95 -13.74 42.12
N GLY A 707 6.77 -14.08 41.61
CA GLY A 707 5.57 -14.35 42.42
C GLY A 707 4.83 -13.11 42.94
N VAL A 708 5.34 -11.92 42.74
CA VAL A 708 4.71 -10.67 43.16
C VAL A 708 3.86 -10.10 42.03
N LEU A 709 2.59 -9.81 42.29
CA LEU A 709 1.70 -9.13 41.34
C LEU A 709 2.22 -7.72 41.06
N LEU A 710 2.64 -7.48 39.80
CA LEU A 710 3.17 -6.19 39.39
C LEU A 710 2.07 -5.27 38.89
N ASP A 711 1.16 -5.80 38.07
CA ASP A 711 0.10 -5.02 37.44
C ASP A 711 -1.07 -5.88 36.99
N THR A 712 -2.20 -5.21 36.83
CA THR A 712 -3.42 -5.77 36.24
C THR A 712 -3.87 -4.87 35.10
N CYS A 713 -4.45 -5.44 34.06
CA CYS A 713 -5.05 -4.66 32.98
C CYS A 713 -6.27 -5.37 32.39
N CYS A 714 -7.12 -4.57 31.77
CA CYS A 714 -8.04 -5.13 30.81
C CYS A 714 -7.22 -5.66 29.62
N ASP A 715 -7.76 -6.65 28.97
CA ASP A 715 -7.17 -7.29 27.78
C ASP A 715 -7.22 -6.40 26.53
N TYR A 716 -7.67 -5.17 26.68
CA TYR A 716 -7.84 -4.23 25.60
C TYR A 716 -7.19 -2.86 25.87
N LYS A 717 -6.72 -2.22 24.78
CA LYS A 717 -6.22 -0.82 24.78
C LYS A 717 -7.17 0.13 25.50
N GLY A 718 -6.77 0.59 26.64
CA GLY A 718 -7.36 1.40 27.71
C GLY A 718 -8.40 2.50 27.45
N SER A 719 -9.01 2.57 26.27
CA SER A 719 -10.02 3.61 25.98
C SER A 719 -11.47 3.08 25.89
N TYR A 720 -11.68 1.78 26.08
CA TYR A 720 -12.99 1.19 25.84
C TYR A 720 -13.28 0.04 26.81
N PRO A 721 -13.85 0.35 27.98
CA PRO A 721 -14.13 -0.64 29.03
C PRO A 721 -15.16 -1.73 28.63
N ASP A 722 -15.91 -1.52 27.55
CA ASP A 722 -17.00 -2.40 27.13
C ASP A 722 -16.63 -3.34 25.97
N LYS A 723 -15.34 -3.47 25.63
CA LYS A 723 -14.93 -4.28 24.49
C LYS A 723 -14.70 -5.73 24.81
N PRO A 724 -15.16 -6.67 23.99
CA PRO A 724 -14.92 -8.06 24.23
C PRO A 724 -13.43 -8.39 24.04
N VAL A 725 -13.03 -9.25 24.87
CA VAL A 725 -11.80 -9.96 24.97
C VAL A 725 -11.49 -10.73 23.69
N MET A 726 -10.23 -10.82 23.32
CA MET A 726 -9.80 -11.78 22.30
C MET A 726 -10.26 -13.18 22.71
N LYS A 727 -11.08 -13.77 21.86
CA LYS A 727 -11.63 -15.10 22.16
C LYS A 727 -10.59 -16.20 22.00
N ASP A 728 -9.60 -15.99 21.12
CA ASP A 728 -8.61 -17.01 20.80
C ASP A 728 -7.22 -16.39 20.67
N ILE A 729 -6.23 -17.01 21.29
CA ILE A 729 -4.81 -16.68 21.14
C ILE A 729 -4.20 -17.79 20.28
N PRO A 730 -3.87 -17.52 19.02
CA PRO A 730 -3.40 -18.55 18.11
C PRO A 730 -1.92 -18.91 18.31
N ALA A 731 -1.13 -18.02 18.88
CA ALA A 731 0.28 -18.22 19.19
C ALA A 731 0.81 -17.11 20.10
N ILE A 732 1.97 -17.33 20.70
CA ILE A 732 2.76 -16.33 21.41
C ILE A 732 3.94 -15.96 20.53
N SER A 733 4.18 -14.66 20.31
CA SER A 733 5.40 -14.21 19.63
C SER A 733 6.34 -13.49 20.58
N VAL A 734 7.63 -13.78 20.41
CA VAL A 734 8.72 -13.07 21.10
C VAL A 734 9.60 -12.44 20.02
N ARG A 735 9.77 -11.13 20.08
CA ARG A 735 10.52 -10.42 19.02
C ARG A 735 11.30 -9.24 19.55
N ALA A 736 12.38 -8.90 18.86
CA ALA A 736 13.03 -7.62 19.00
C ALA A 736 12.18 -6.51 18.38
N ASN A 737 12.02 -5.39 19.09
CA ASN A 737 11.25 -4.25 18.58
C ASN A 737 12.13 -3.11 18.05
N HIS A 738 13.44 -3.12 18.33
CA HIS A 738 14.41 -2.11 17.88
C HIS A 738 15.72 -2.75 17.41
N ASP A 739 16.47 -2.01 16.60
CA ASP A 739 17.76 -2.43 16.03
C ASP A 739 18.90 -2.21 17.03
N SER A 740 18.74 -2.75 18.22
CA SER A 740 19.75 -2.63 19.26
C SER A 740 20.29 -4.00 19.65
N PRO A 741 21.62 -4.12 19.84
CA PRO A 741 22.21 -5.36 20.31
C PRO A 741 21.67 -5.76 21.68
N PHE A 742 21.23 -7.00 21.82
CA PHE A 742 20.86 -7.60 23.10
C PHE A 742 21.04 -9.11 23.07
N THR A 743 21.10 -9.70 24.26
CA THR A 743 21.02 -11.15 24.46
C THR A 743 19.97 -11.41 25.54
N ALA A 744 19.06 -12.33 25.25
CA ALA A 744 18.08 -12.83 26.22
C ALA A 744 18.18 -14.35 26.32
N TYR A 745 18.02 -14.87 27.51
CA TYR A 745 17.83 -16.29 27.77
C TYR A 745 16.43 -16.51 28.32
N ILE A 746 15.74 -17.53 27.81
CA ILE A 746 14.43 -17.96 28.27
C ILE A 746 14.53 -19.41 28.66
N ASP A 747 14.03 -19.73 29.84
CA ASP A 747 13.96 -21.09 30.36
C ASP A 747 12.62 -21.35 31.05
N ASN A 748 12.35 -22.61 31.40
CA ASN A 748 11.19 -23.04 32.13
C ASN A 748 9.86 -22.55 31.56
N PHE A 749 9.75 -22.54 30.23
CA PHE A 749 8.55 -22.05 29.56
C PHE A 749 7.37 -23.00 29.79
N LYS A 750 6.29 -22.46 30.36
CA LYS A 750 5.04 -23.18 30.64
C LYS A 750 3.86 -22.38 30.13
N PHE A 751 2.99 -23.06 29.39
CA PHE A 751 1.72 -22.51 28.96
C PHE A 751 0.61 -23.52 29.29
N ALA A 752 -0.47 -23.04 29.87
CA ALA A 752 -1.63 -23.84 30.16
C ALA A 752 -2.92 -23.07 29.94
N GLU A 753 -3.80 -23.60 29.08
CA GLU A 753 -5.16 -23.09 28.93
C GLU A 753 -5.95 -23.43 30.23
N ASN A 754 -6.72 -22.47 30.71
CA ASN A 754 -7.57 -22.67 31.89
C ASN A 754 -8.69 -23.69 31.58
N LYS A 755 -9.01 -24.54 32.56
CA LYS A 755 -10.03 -25.58 32.41
C LYS A 755 -11.45 -25.05 32.23
#